data_4a43ec3a6db33b5f5cc7df0b86a98fa0
#
_entry.id   4a43ec3a6db33b5f5cc7df0b86a98fa0
#
_cell.length_a   1.000
_cell.length_b   1.000
_cell.length_c   1.000
_cell.angle_alpha   90.00
_cell.angle_beta   90.00
_cell.angle_gamma   90.00
#
_symmetry.space_group_name_H-M   'P 1'
#
loop_
_entity.id
_entity.type
_entity.pdbx_description
1 polymer ?
#
loop_
_entity_poly.entity_id
_entity_poly.type
_entity_poly.pdbx_seq_one_letter_code
_entity_poly.pdbx_strand_id
1 'polypeptide(L)'
;MADFRIFCEYTENPLGIGTAHPRLSWRLDSGADQTAYAVEVKNEQGTVVFERQCQSAENLCRVETALESSALYTWRVQLTLADGTSITSPEGHFETALLDGLKGDYIAFAGYEKRKSPYFLRKAEINRPVKRARAYISGLGYYELTLNGRKVGNASLCPGWTDYNKRVLYDTYDITPYLHQGKNAVGVQLGEGWFGHEHIFFQQIFGTNPSWYNDPCLKMTVLITYQDGTQETILTAADGTWLCAQSPIIMNNVFDGETYDARLEIEGWNTPDFVPDERFTPAVCAKNPPKGISDTTVMPPIREHDLMRPTEVHRPGVFTVTYDFGLNIAGWVKLRVRGPKGAKVVVRYGESMKADKTVNQMNLREAKSCDTYILKGEYVEEYYKPRFTYHGFRFAEVTIDEGVHLLGCEAYRVNNSLHRAGHFECSEPMLNKIYQAIINTEMNNEHSLPTDCPQRDERLGWINDVTVRYEQTMFNFDAQLFFEKWLNDIADSQTLQESGAIGDTAPFFYGGFPACHISSVYVQLPYRMYLFNGDKSVLERFYDGMNRYARFKLTTLDENGLVHVNYAGDWAPPLMESEFGHSCDAMPANIGKQIISTGYVYYDCLTMAECARIMGKEEEAEFYLAKAEEVKSNINSHCLDRENGCYIPCSQGSNLFPLFLDIVPEDQRDRVVKHLLDDLMITNNGHITTGNQTTKYLFAVLDKLGRNDIGVELLKKEDYPSFGYMFACGGTTIWERFENSTGVGMNSHNHPMHGSFSVWYYKSLAGIDPARHEGNVYIIQPDFVHNLDYVSASHETVHGVLASQWKREDGRIVLNVTVPWSCRAEVVLKKSSVAVADGAPAQEKILLSSGRHEIIVM
;
A
#
# COMPACT_ATOMS: atom_id res chain seq x y z
N MET A 1 3.07 -32.89 12.20
CA MET A 1 4.42 -32.37 12.00
C MET A 1 4.24 -30.85 12.05
N ALA A 2 5.17 -30.13 12.69
CA ALA A 2 5.15 -28.67 12.64
C ALA A 2 5.13 -28.21 11.18
N ASP A 3 4.36 -27.18 10.85
CA ASP A 3 4.36 -26.59 9.52
C ASP A 3 5.69 -25.84 9.34
N PHE A 4 6.50 -26.27 8.38
CA PHE A 4 7.81 -25.70 8.09
C PHE A 4 7.71 -24.91 6.79
N ARG A 5 7.59 -23.58 6.90
CA ARG A 5 7.48 -22.67 5.75
C ARG A 5 8.81 -22.02 5.45
N ILE A 6 9.11 -21.85 4.16
CA ILE A 6 10.34 -21.25 3.66
C ILE A 6 10.02 -20.20 2.59
N PHE A 7 10.77 -19.09 2.59
CA PHE A 7 10.51 -17.93 1.75
C PHE A 7 11.80 -17.46 1.07
N CYS A 8 11.68 -17.03 -0.18
CA CYS A 8 12.70 -16.27 -0.89
C CYS A 8 12.12 -14.89 -1.20
N GLU A 9 12.82 -13.82 -0.83
CA GLU A 9 12.31 -12.45 -0.97
C GLU A 9 10.90 -12.31 -0.38
N TYR A 10 10.69 -12.80 0.86
CA TYR A 10 9.42 -12.82 1.60
C TYR A 10 8.25 -13.55 0.93
N THR A 11 8.50 -14.28 -0.15
CA THR A 11 7.46 -14.99 -0.93
C THR A 11 7.78 -16.47 -1.04
N GLU A 12 6.78 -17.34 -0.96
CA GLU A 12 6.93 -18.77 -1.20
C GLU A 12 7.10 -19.04 -2.70
N ASN A 13 8.20 -19.68 -3.08
CA ASN A 13 8.49 -20.09 -4.45
C ASN A 13 8.31 -18.97 -5.51
N PRO A 14 8.94 -17.79 -5.36
CA PRO A 14 8.73 -16.66 -6.27
C PRO A 14 9.28 -16.91 -7.66
N LEU A 15 8.59 -16.34 -8.64
CA LEU A 15 8.99 -16.29 -10.04
C LEU A 15 9.46 -14.88 -10.39
N GLY A 16 10.71 -14.76 -10.86
CA GLY A 16 11.21 -13.49 -11.37
C GLY A 16 11.71 -12.52 -10.31
N ILE A 17 12.50 -13.00 -9.31
CA ILE A 17 13.11 -12.11 -8.31
C ILE A 17 14.16 -11.20 -8.96
N GLY A 18 14.18 -9.91 -8.55
CA GLY A 18 15.01 -8.85 -9.15
C GLY A 18 16.42 -8.73 -8.59
N THR A 19 16.93 -9.71 -7.87
CA THR A 19 18.23 -9.66 -7.23
C THR A 19 19.06 -10.91 -7.49
N ALA A 20 20.38 -10.72 -7.66
CA ALA A 20 21.34 -11.82 -7.70
C ALA A 20 21.70 -12.34 -6.30
N HIS A 21 21.31 -11.65 -5.24
CA HIS A 21 21.64 -11.94 -3.86
C HIS A 21 20.37 -12.01 -2.98
N PRO A 22 19.47 -13.01 -3.21
CA PRO A 22 18.18 -13.05 -2.53
C PRO A 22 18.31 -13.32 -1.04
N ARG A 23 17.29 -12.83 -0.32
CA ARG A 23 17.04 -13.12 1.09
C ARG A 23 16.24 -14.43 1.19
N LEU A 24 16.73 -15.38 1.96
CA LEU A 24 16.05 -16.63 2.28
C LEU A 24 15.64 -16.61 3.74
N SER A 25 14.40 -16.91 4.05
CA SER A 25 13.89 -16.94 5.41
C SER A 25 13.00 -18.15 5.65
N TRP A 26 12.77 -18.48 6.91
CA TRP A 26 12.02 -19.68 7.31
C TRP A 26 11.37 -19.51 8.67
N ARG A 27 10.34 -20.32 8.91
CA ARG A 27 9.69 -20.40 10.22
C ARG A 27 9.03 -21.76 10.44
N LEU A 28 8.90 -22.11 11.73
CA LEU A 28 8.08 -23.24 12.19
C LEU A 28 6.89 -22.72 12.99
N ASP A 29 5.79 -23.43 13.00
CA ASP A 29 4.64 -23.08 13.85
C ASP A 29 4.82 -23.52 15.30
N SER A 30 5.71 -24.49 15.57
CA SER A 30 5.98 -25.03 16.90
C SER A 30 7.24 -25.87 16.94
N GLY A 31 7.77 -26.12 18.13
CA GLY A 31 8.97 -26.96 18.37
C GLY A 31 9.93 -26.28 19.35
N ALA A 32 11.06 -26.93 19.62
CA ALA A 32 12.14 -26.34 20.39
C ALA A 32 12.79 -25.19 19.64
N ASP A 33 13.45 -24.26 20.36
CA ASP A 33 14.10 -23.10 19.78
C ASP A 33 15.23 -23.49 18.82
N GLN A 34 15.43 -22.71 17.75
CA GLN A 34 16.57 -22.85 16.85
C GLN A 34 17.86 -22.44 17.54
N THR A 35 18.91 -23.22 17.35
CA THR A 35 20.29 -22.91 17.81
C THR A 35 21.26 -22.77 16.66
N ALA A 36 20.99 -23.43 15.52
CA ALA A 36 21.82 -23.34 14.33
C ALA A 36 21.01 -23.63 13.07
N TYR A 37 21.54 -23.19 11.92
CA TYR A 37 20.98 -23.53 10.62
C TYR A 37 22.06 -23.86 9.58
N ALA A 38 21.67 -24.64 8.56
CA ALA A 38 22.45 -24.86 7.35
C ALA A 38 21.54 -24.64 6.13
N VAL A 39 21.91 -23.69 5.25
CA VAL A 39 21.20 -23.39 3.97
C VAL A 39 22.00 -23.97 2.82
N GLU A 40 21.32 -24.58 1.87
CA GLU A 40 21.89 -25.07 0.61
C GLU A 40 21.03 -24.58 -0.54
N VAL A 41 21.67 -23.96 -1.58
CA VAL A 41 21.03 -23.55 -2.83
C VAL A 41 21.69 -24.29 -3.99
N LYS A 42 20.87 -24.87 -4.87
CA LYS A 42 21.30 -25.60 -6.07
C LYS A 42 20.74 -24.98 -7.33
N ASN A 43 21.54 -24.99 -8.40
CA ASN A 43 21.05 -24.66 -9.74
C ASN A 43 20.22 -25.82 -10.34
N GLU A 44 19.68 -25.59 -11.54
CA GLU A 44 18.84 -26.56 -12.26
C GLU A 44 19.57 -27.90 -12.59
N GLN A 45 20.90 -27.91 -12.62
CA GLN A 45 21.73 -29.11 -12.80
C GLN A 45 22.00 -29.86 -11.49
N GLY A 46 21.52 -29.37 -10.37
CA GLY A 46 21.73 -29.95 -9.05
C GLY A 46 23.10 -29.61 -8.43
N THR A 47 23.85 -28.69 -9.02
CA THR A 47 25.13 -28.22 -8.48
C THR A 47 24.86 -27.22 -7.37
N VAL A 48 25.52 -27.40 -6.20
CA VAL A 48 25.47 -26.44 -5.10
C VAL A 48 26.19 -25.16 -5.52
N VAL A 49 25.46 -24.05 -5.53
CA VAL A 49 25.98 -22.72 -5.88
C VAL A 49 26.17 -21.81 -4.66
N PHE A 50 25.48 -22.14 -3.56
CA PHE A 50 25.66 -21.47 -2.27
C PHE A 50 25.35 -22.43 -1.14
N GLU A 51 26.19 -22.41 -0.11
CA GLU A 51 25.94 -23.07 1.16
C GLU A 51 26.41 -22.18 2.33
N ARG A 52 25.70 -22.25 3.43
CA ARG A 52 26.03 -21.53 4.65
C ARG A 52 25.62 -22.33 5.87
N GLN A 53 26.52 -22.45 6.84
CA GLN A 53 26.22 -22.97 8.16
C GLN A 53 26.46 -21.89 9.21
N CYS A 54 25.55 -21.72 10.15
CA CYS A 54 25.61 -20.68 11.17
C CYS A 54 25.06 -21.19 12.52
N GLN A 55 25.78 -20.88 13.59
CA GLN A 55 25.30 -21.06 14.97
C GLN A 55 24.53 -19.81 15.38
N SER A 56 23.27 -19.75 14.99
CA SER A 56 22.40 -18.58 15.19
C SER A 56 20.93 -19.00 15.30
N ALA A 57 20.18 -18.24 16.11
CA ALA A 57 18.72 -18.30 16.18
C ALA A 57 18.02 -17.43 15.11
N GLU A 58 18.78 -16.69 14.28
CA GLU A 58 18.21 -15.91 13.17
C GLU A 58 17.57 -16.80 12.12
N ASN A 59 16.46 -16.40 11.60
CA ASN A 59 15.69 -17.08 10.57
C ASN A 59 15.79 -16.41 9.19
N LEU A 60 16.88 -15.67 8.95
CA LEU A 60 17.16 -14.96 7.72
C LEU A 60 18.59 -15.24 7.24
N CYS A 61 18.77 -15.53 5.96
CA CYS A 61 20.06 -15.73 5.32
C CYS A 61 20.09 -15.06 3.95
N ARG A 62 21.09 -14.23 3.67
CA ARG A 62 21.31 -13.65 2.34
C ARG A 62 22.25 -14.54 1.53
N VAL A 63 21.92 -14.81 0.27
CA VAL A 63 22.79 -15.50 -0.69
C VAL A 63 23.90 -14.55 -1.13
N GLU A 64 25.14 -14.84 -0.72
CA GLU A 64 26.31 -13.98 -1.02
C GLU A 64 26.89 -14.22 -2.41
N THR A 65 26.69 -15.41 -2.97
CA THR A 65 27.11 -15.73 -4.35
C THR A 65 26.15 -15.07 -5.34
N ALA A 66 26.69 -14.36 -6.34
CA ALA A 66 25.86 -13.79 -7.39
C ALA A 66 25.22 -14.90 -8.24
N LEU A 67 23.89 -14.90 -8.26
CA LEU A 67 23.11 -15.85 -9.06
C LEU A 67 22.96 -15.38 -10.50
N GLU A 68 22.76 -16.33 -11.41
CA GLU A 68 22.58 -16.07 -12.84
C GLU A 68 21.21 -15.48 -13.17
N SER A 69 21.11 -14.74 -14.26
CA SER A 69 19.89 -14.15 -14.81
C SER A 69 18.97 -15.23 -15.41
N SER A 70 17.63 -15.13 -15.19
CA SER A 70 16.62 -16.04 -15.74
C SER A 70 16.88 -17.52 -15.44
N ALA A 71 17.33 -17.82 -14.22
CA ALA A 71 17.75 -19.15 -13.79
C ALA A 71 16.87 -19.70 -12.66
N LEU A 72 16.57 -21.00 -12.71
CA LEU A 72 15.83 -21.72 -11.68
C LEU A 72 16.79 -22.28 -10.63
N TYR A 73 16.41 -22.09 -9.35
CA TYR A 73 17.13 -22.61 -8.22
C TYR A 73 16.18 -23.40 -7.31
N THR A 74 16.74 -24.44 -6.66
CA THR A 74 16.11 -25.11 -5.53
C THR A 74 16.92 -24.88 -4.27
N TRP A 75 16.26 -24.90 -3.11
CA TRP A 75 16.94 -24.69 -1.85
C TRP A 75 16.28 -25.38 -0.69
N ARG A 76 17.05 -25.58 0.37
CA ARG A 76 16.59 -26.15 1.64
C ARG A 76 17.32 -25.48 2.80
N VAL A 77 16.69 -25.52 3.95
CA VAL A 77 17.33 -25.21 5.22
C VAL A 77 17.20 -26.39 6.17
N GLN A 78 18.30 -26.73 6.82
CA GLN A 78 18.34 -27.68 7.93
C GLN A 78 18.55 -26.90 9.22
N LEU A 79 17.69 -27.14 10.20
CA LEU A 79 17.75 -26.49 11.52
C LEU A 79 18.26 -27.49 12.56
N THR A 80 19.09 -27.00 13.48
CA THR A 80 19.43 -27.68 14.73
C THR A 80 18.65 -26.99 15.84
N LEU A 81 17.89 -27.76 16.62
CA LEU A 81 17.05 -27.27 17.70
C LEU A 81 17.73 -27.45 19.07
N ALA A 82 17.26 -26.72 20.09
CA ALA A 82 17.83 -26.73 21.45
C ALA A 82 17.73 -28.09 22.16
N ASP A 83 16.80 -28.94 21.75
CA ASP A 83 16.66 -30.31 22.23
C ASP A 83 17.61 -31.32 21.54
N GLY A 84 18.46 -30.83 20.61
CA GLY A 84 19.39 -31.63 19.84
C GLY A 84 18.80 -32.28 18.59
N THR A 85 17.51 -32.09 18.32
CA THR A 85 16.91 -32.59 17.07
C THR A 85 17.39 -31.77 15.87
N SER A 86 17.46 -32.43 14.71
CA SER A 86 17.73 -31.77 13.42
C SER A 86 16.53 -32.00 12.49
N ILE A 87 16.02 -30.94 11.91
CA ILE A 87 14.90 -30.98 10.99
C ILE A 87 15.27 -30.27 9.68
N THR A 88 14.78 -30.77 8.55
CA THR A 88 15.04 -30.19 7.23
C THR A 88 13.73 -29.72 6.61
N SER A 89 13.74 -28.54 6.02
CA SER A 89 12.58 -28.00 5.31
C SER A 89 12.15 -28.86 4.11
N PRO A 90 10.91 -28.72 3.65
CA PRO A 90 10.58 -29.06 2.27
C PRO A 90 11.57 -28.39 1.30
N GLU A 91 11.68 -28.92 0.09
CA GLU A 91 12.43 -28.23 -0.97
C GLU A 91 11.60 -27.08 -1.53
N GLY A 92 12.16 -25.88 -1.45
CA GLY A 92 11.63 -24.69 -2.11
C GLY A 92 12.33 -24.44 -3.44
N HIS A 93 11.71 -23.61 -4.25
CA HIS A 93 12.33 -23.15 -5.51
C HIS A 93 12.09 -21.67 -5.70
N PHE A 94 12.93 -21.03 -6.50
CA PHE A 94 12.74 -19.66 -6.99
C PHE A 94 13.41 -19.47 -8.33
N GLU A 95 12.96 -18.49 -9.10
CA GLU A 95 13.62 -18.10 -10.35
C GLU A 95 14.05 -16.63 -10.28
N THR A 96 15.25 -16.34 -10.77
CA THR A 96 15.70 -14.96 -11.01
C THR A 96 15.02 -14.38 -12.23
N ALA A 97 14.76 -13.08 -12.21
CA ALA A 97 14.28 -12.32 -13.35
C ALA A 97 15.42 -12.09 -14.39
N LEU A 98 15.16 -11.31 -15.43
CA LEU A 98 16.22 -10.78 -16.31
C LEU A 98 17.00 -9.68 -15.58
N LEU A 99 18.04 -10.06 -14.83
CA LEU A 99 18.81 -9.13 -13.98
C LEU A 99 19.51 -8.00 -14.75
N ASP A 100 19.69 -8.17 -16.04
CA ASP A 100 20.22 -7.18 -16.97
C ASP A 100 19.13 -6.48 -17.80
N GLY A 101 17.87 -6.65 -17.41
CA GLY A 101 16.68 -6.01 -17.98
C GLY A 101 16.17 -6.62 -19.28
N LEU A 102 15.01 -6.14 -19.72
CA LEU A 102 14.35 -6.58 -20.95
C LEU A 102 15.21 -6.35 -22.19
N LYS A 103 15.20 -7.34 -23.08
CA LYS A 103 15.83 -7.25 -24.42
C LYS A 103 14.78 -6.92 -25.48
N GLY A 104 15.25 -6.51 -26.68
CA GLY A 104 14.42 -6.10 -27.81
C GLY A 104 14.10 -4.60 -27.80
N ASP A 105 13.30 -4.18 -28.76
CA ASP A 105 12.93 -2.78 -28.96
C ASP A 105 11.59 -2.46 -28.27
N TYR A 106 11.38 -1.19 -27.88
CA TYR A 106 10.03 -0.70 -27.64
C TYR A 106 9.33 -0.54 -28.97
N ILE A 107 8.22 -1.28 -29.17
CA ILE A 107 7.38 -1.21 -30.36
C ILE A 107 6.06 -0.50 -30.06
N ALA A 108 5.53 0.17 -31.08
CA ALA A 108 4.27 0.93 -30.98
C ALA A 108 3.41 0.69 -32.24
N PHE A 109 2.13 1.06 -32.13
CA PHE A 109 1.18 1.05 -33.25
C PHE A 109 1.26 2.36 -34.03
N ALA A 110 1.65 2.32 -35.33
CA ALA A 110 1.77 3.50 -36.18
C ALA A 110 0.43 4.25 -36.35
N GLY A 111 -0.68 3.53 -36.29
CA GLY A 111 -2.04 4.08 -36.36
C GLY A 111 -2.67 4.44 -35.00
N TYR A 112 -1.85 4.59 -33.96
CA TYR A 112 -2.36 4.93 -32.64
C TYR A 112 -3.04 6.30 -32.65
N GLU A 113 -4.22 6.36 -32.07
CA GLU A 113 -4.96 7.57 -31.75
C GLU A 113 -5.10 7.67 -30.23
N LYS A 114 -4.91 8.88 -29.68
CA LYS A 114 -4.98 9.14 -28.23
C LYS A 114 -6.22 8.55 -27.58
N ARG A 115 -6.03 7.97 -26.38
CA ARG A 115 -7.04 7.30 -25.56
C ARG A 115 -7.60 6.02 -26.13
N LYS A 116 -7.20 5.58 -27.34
CA LYS A 116 -7.57 4.29 -27.88
C LYS A 116 -6.60 3.21 -27.42
N SER A 117 -7.02 1.96 -27.48
CA SER A 117 -6.24 0.80 -27.04
C SER A 117 -5.79 -0.02 -28.25
N PRO A 118 -4.49 -0.22 -28.49
CA PRO A 118 -4.00 -1.07 -29.59
C PRO A 118 -3.90 -2.54 -29.18
N TYR A 119 -4.07 -3.43 -30.15
CA TYR A 119 -3.66 -4.82 -30.12
C TYR A 119 -2.26 -5.00 -30.73
N PHE A 120 -1.47 -5.92 -30.16
CA PHE A 120 -0.22 -6.42 -30.70
C PHE A 120 -0.31 -7.94 -30.85
N LEU A 121 0.02 -8.46 -32.00
CA LEU A 121 -0.03 -9.86 -32.35
C LEU A 121 1.32 -10.36 -32.86
N ARG A 122 1.81 -11.46 -32.30
CA ARG A 122 2.97 -12.20 -32.78
C ARG A 122 2.58 -13.66 -33.02
N LYS A 123 2.81 -14.17 -34.24
CA LYS A 123 2.74 -15.59 -34.55
C LYS A 123 4.10 -16.24 -34.31
N ALA A 124 4.09 -17.39 -33.69
CA ALA A 124 5.30 -18.20 -33.47
C ALA A 124 5.02 -19.65 -33.80
N GLU A 125 5.99 -20.34 -34.37
CA GLU A 125 5.93 -21.78 -34.64
C GLU A 125 6.96 -22.53 -33.80
N ILE A 126 6.48 -23.39 -32.89
CA ILE A 126 7.32 -24.13 -31.95
C ILE A 126 7.40 -25.57 -32.40
N ASN A 127 8.58 -25.96 -32.88
CA ASN A 127 8.78 -27.25 -33.59
C ASN A 127 9.37 -28.34 -32.68
N ARG A 128 9.66 -28.01 -31.40
CA ARG A 128 10.29 -28.92 -30.43
C ARG A 128 9.50 -28.95 -29.12
N PRO A 129 9.55 -30.04 -28.34
CA PRO A 129 8.93 -30.10 -27.05
C PRO A 129 9.53 -29.07 -26.08
N VAL A 130 8.67 -28.21 -25.51
CA VAL A 130 9.06 -27.18 -24.54
C VAL A 130 9.30 -27.82 -23.18
N LYS A 131 10.44 -27.51 -22.55
CA LYS A 131 10.74 -27.83 -21.16
C LYS A 131 10.25 -26.70 -20.23
N ARG A 132 10.58 -25.45 -20.57
CA ARG A 132 10.25 -24.25 -19.80
C ARG A 132 10.12 -23.05 -20.72
N ALA A 133 9.15 -22.20 -20.48
CA ALA A 133 9.03 -20.92 -21.18
C ALA A 133 8.64 -19.80 -20.23
N ARG A 134 9.30 -18.65 -20.38
CA ARG A 134 9.07 -17.45 -19.58
C ARG A 134 8.81 -16.25 -20.46
N ALA A 135 7.81 -15.45 -20.09
CA ALA A 135 7.55 -14.15 -20.68
C ALA A 135 7.91 -13.06 -19.68
N TYR A 136 8.76 -12.14 -20.10
CA TYR A 136 9.12 -10.92 -19.39
C TYR A 136 8.54 -9.76 -20.17
N ILE A 137 7.63 -8.98 -19.60
CA ILE A 137 6.83 -8.01 -20.35
C ILE A 137 6.68 -6.69 -19.61
N SER A 138 6.84 -5.59 -20.31
CA SER A 138 6.48 -4.24 -19.95
C SER A 138 5.63 -3.62 -21.04
N GLY A 139 4.31 -3.50 -20.78
CA GLY A 139 3.37 -2.80 -21.65
C GLY A 139 3.03 -1.45 -21.05
N LEU A 140 3.51 -0.37 -21.63
CA LEU A 140 3.31 0.98 -21.13
C LEU A 140 2.16 1.65 -21.87
N GLY A 141 1.09 2.19 -21.18
CA GLY A 141 0.85 2.33 -19.73
C GLY A 141 0.31 1.11 -18.98
N TYR A 142 -0.71 0.40 -19.42
CA TYR A 142 -1.15 -0.88 -18.86
C TYR A 142 -1.24 -1.92 -19.96
N TYR A 143 -1.19 -3.20 -19.61
CA TYR A 143 -1.32 -4.27 -20.60
C TYR A 143 -2.16 -5.45 -20.12
N GLU A 144 -2.66 -6.23 -21.07
CA GLU A 144 -3.20 -7.55 -20.88
C GLU A 144 -2.51 -8.52 -21.87
N LEU A 145 -1.85 -9.57 -21.34
CA LEU A 145 -1.15 -10.60 -22.12
C LEU A 145 -2.06 -11.80 -22.35
N THR A 146 -2.09 -12.29 -23.59
CA THR A 146 -2.78 -13.53 -23.96
C THR A 146 -1.87 -14.44 -24.75
N LEU A 147 -2.01 -15.76 -24.55
CA LEU A 147 -1.39 -16.78 -25.39
C LEU A 147 -2.47 -17.75 -25.86
N ASN A 148 -2.49 -17.95 -27.19
CA ASN A 148 -3.41 -18.90 -27.84
C ASN A 148 -4.89 -18.67 -27.44
N GLY A 149 -5.32 -17.40 -27.37
CA GLY A 149 -6.66 -16.97 -26.99
C GLY A 149 -6.95 -16.96 -25.48
N ARG A 150 -5.98 -17.34 -24.64
CA ARG A 150 -6.15 -17.40 -23.17
C ARG A 150 -5.37 -16.30 -22.47
N LYS A 151 -5.99 -15.58 -21.53
CA LYS A 151 -5.28 -14.61 -20.68
C LYS A 151 -4.20 -15.31 -19.86
N VAL A 152 -3.02 -14.71 -19.79
CA VAL A 152 -1.90 -15.18 -18.98
C VAL A 152 -1.95 -14.53 -17.59
N GLY A 153 -1.98 -15.35 -16.55
CA GLY A 153 -2.11 -14.88 -15.17
C GLY A 153 -3.46 -14.25 -14.85
N ASN A 154 -3.55 -13.63 -13.67
CA ASN A 154 -4.75 -12.99 -13.14
C ASN A 154 -4.51 -11.55 -12.64
N ALA A 155 -3.36 -11.00 -12.94
CA ALA A 155 -3.03 -9.62 -12.63
C ALA A 155 -3.84 -8.63 -13.50
N SER A 156 -4.05 -7.44 -12.96
CA SER A 156 -4.71 -6.32 -13.62
C SER A 156 -3.87 -5.05 -13.44
N LEU A 157 -4.07 -4.04 -14.29
CA LEU A 157 -3.40 -2.74 -14.21
C LEU A 157 -1.87 -2.84 -14.07
N CYS A 158 -1.26 -3.73 -14.86
CA CYS A 158 0.18 -3.96 -14.94
C CYS A 158 0.80 -3.18 -16.11
N PRO A 159 2.12 -2.83 -16.00
CA PRO A 159 2.96 -2.86 -14.81
C PRO A 159 2.62 -1.75 -13.82
N GLY A 160 3.18 -1.82 -12.61
CA GLY A 160 3.01 -0.75 -11.62
C GLY A 160 3.58 0.59 -12.08
N TRP A 161 2.96 1.69 -11.62
CA TRP A 161 3.39 3.04 -11.95
C TRP A 161 4.73 3.41 -11.28
N THR A 162 5.62 4.05 -12.05
CA THR A 162 6.92 4.60 -11.65
C THR A 162 7.18 5.92 -12.39
N ASP A 163 8.26 6.62 -12.07
CA ASP A 163 8.85 7.59 -13.02
C ASP A 163 9.54 6.81 -14.15
N TYR A 164 8.87 6.70 -15.29
CA TYR A 164 9.34 5.90 -16.42
C TYR A 164 10.65 6.41 -17.04
N ASN A 165 11.11 7.63 -16.72
CA ASN A 165 12.44 8.11 -17.08
C ASN A 165 13.54 7.60 -16.15
N LYS A 166 13.16 7.06 -14.96
CA LYS A 166 14.07 6.53 -13.94
C LYS A 166 14.01 5.02 -13.88
N ARG A 167 12.81 4.45 -13.89
CA ARG A 167 12.54 3.02 -13.72
C ARG A 167 11.35 2.58 -14.53
N VAL A 168 11.50 1.45 -15.22
CA VAL A 168 10.43 0.79 -15.98
C VAL A 168 10.26 -0.62 -15.45
N LEU A 169 9.12 -0.90 -14.83
CA LEU A 169 8.83 -2.23 -14.30
C LEU A 169 8.43 -3.19 -15.42
N TYR A 170 8.80 -4.46 -15.26
CA TYR A 170 8.31 -5.57 -16.06
C TYR A 170 7.85 -6.71 -15.17
N ASP A 171 6.89 -7.47 -15.68
CA ASP A 171 6.36 -8.65 -15.00
C ASP A 171 6.91 -9.93 -15.64
N THR A 172 7.02 -10.99 -14.81
CA THR A 172 7.50 -12.31 -15.23
C THR A 172 6.37 -13.31 -15.15
N TYR A 173 6.16 -14.08 -16.24
CA TYR A 173 5.11 -15.12 -16.30
C TYR A 173 5.69 -16.47 -16.71
N ASP A 174 5.21 -17.53 -16.05
CA ASP A 174 5.35 -18.89 -16.58
C ASP A 174 4.33 -19.10 -17.70
N ILE A 175 4.80 -19.16 -18.91
CA ILE A 175 3.97 -19.40 -20.10
C ILE A 175 4.07 -20.82 -20.62
N THR A 176 4.81 -21.70 -19.96
CA THR A 176 4.95 -23.11 -20.34
C THR A 176 3.59 -23.80 -20.57
N PRO A 177 2.58 -23.67 -19.65
CA PRO A 177 1.30 -24.36 -19.81
C PRO A 177 0.39 -23.77 -20.92
N TYR A 178 0.78 -22.66 -21.52
CA TYR A 178 0.02 -22.01 -22.61
C TYR A 178 0.55 -22.34 -23.98
N LEU A 179 1.80 -22.81 -24.09
CA LEU A 179 2.45 -23.15 -25.36
C LEU A 179 2.20 -24.60 -25.75
N HIS A 180 2.13 -24.86 -27.05
CA HIS A 180 2.08 -26.21 -27.61
C HIS A 180 2.95 -26.30 -28.88
N GLN A 181 3.25 -27.51 -29.28
CA GLN A 181 4.01 -27.75 -30.53
C GLN A 181 3.16 -27.33 -31.74
N GLY A 182 3.78 -26.67 -32.71
CA GLY A 182 3.16 -26.07 -33.87
C GLY A 182 2.89 -24.58 -33.72
N LYS A 183 1.80 -24.11 -34.32
CA LYS A 183 1.44 -22.68 -34.35
C LYS A 183 1.01 -22.18 -32.99
N ASN A 184 1.54 -21.05 -32.58
CA ASN A 184 1.17 -20.32 -31.38
C ASN A 184 0.92 -18.85 -31.71
N ALA A 185 0.14 -18.16 -30.86
CA ALA A 185 -0.13 -16.73 -30.99
C ALA A 185 0.06 -16.03 -29.65
N VAL A 186 0.90 -15.01 -29.63
CA VAL A 186 1.07 -14.08 -28.51
C VAL A 186 0.26 -12.83 -28.82
N GLY A 187 -0.69 -12.50 -28.01
CA GLY A 187 -1.51 -11.30 -28.11
C GLY A 187 -1.31 -10.39 -26.92
N VAL A 188 -1.08 -9.10 -27.14
CA VAL A 188 -1.02 -8.08 -26.09
C VAL A 188 -1.98 -6.95 -26.44
N GLN A 189 -2.75 -6.50 -25.44
CA GLN A 189 -3.57 -5.31 -25.53
C GLN A 189 -3.01 -4.26 -24.61
N LEU A 190 -2.87 -2.99 -25.05
CA LEU A 190 -2.37 -1.90 -24.22
C LEU A 190 -3.47 -0.90 -23.89
N GLY A 191 -3.37 -0.27 -22.70
CA GLY A 191 -4.12 0.90 -22.28
C GLY A 191 -3.19 2.11 -22.11
N GLU A 192 -3.77 3.30 -21.87
CA GLU A 192 -2.95 4.50 -21.60
C GLU A 192 -2.21 4.40 -20.24
N GLY A 193 -2.90 3.90 -19.20
CA GLY A 193 -2.36 3.88 -17.83
C GLY A 193 -1.81 5.25 -17.42
N TRP A 194 -0.81 5.28 -16.56
CA TRP A 194 -0.13 6.51 -16.16
C TRP A 194 0.93 7.00 -17.17
N PHE A 195 1.34 6.15 -18.11
CA PHE A 195 2.34 6.50 -19.12
C PHE A 195 1.75 7.42 -20.22
N GLY A 196 0.55 7.12 -20.70
CA GLY A 196 -0.15 7.89 -21.73
C GLY A 196 -1.19 8.88 -21.19
N HIS A 197 -1.23 9.08 -19.86
CA HIS A 197 -2.26 9.89 -19.22
C HIS A 197 -1.99 11.38 -19.34
N GLU A 198 -2.91 12.09 -20.03
CA GLU A 198 -2.99 13.55 -20.01
C GLU A 198 -3.75 14.01 -18.77
N HIS A 199 -3.05 14.63 -17.84
CA HIS A 199 -3.67 15.14 -16.63
C HIS A 199 -3.99 16.63 -16.77
N ILE A 200 -5.26 16.99 -16.91
CA ILE A 200 -5.71 18.38 -17.13
C ILE A 200 -5.22 19.28 -16.00
N PHE A 201 -5.35 18.85 -14.76
CA PHE A 201 -4.93 19.61 -13.59
C PHE A 201 -3.40 19.85 -13.55
N PHE A 202 -2.60 18.84 -13.90
CA PHE A 202 -1.15 18.98 -14.04
C PHE A 202 -0.80 19.99 -15.14
N GLN A 203 -1.48 19.91 -16.28
CA GLN A 203 -1.30 20.88 -17.38
C GLN A 203 -1.70 22.31 -16.99
N GLN A 204 -2.77 22.48 -16.22
CA GLN A 204 -3.20 23.80 -15.75
C GLN A 204 -2.18 24.47 -14.83
N ILE A 205 -1.50 23.69 -13.98
CA ILE A 205 -0.52 24.19 -13.01
C ILE A 205 0.88 24.34 -13.63
N PHE A 206 1.35 23.36 -14.38
CA PHE A 206 2.72 23.31 -14.91
C PHE A 206 2.83 23.66 -16.40
N GLY A 207 1.72 23.81 -17.11
CA GLY A 207 1.67 24.12 -18.53
C GLY A 207 2.13 22.99 -19.46
N THR A 208 2.48 21.82 -18.91
CA THR A 208 3.03 20.67 -19.65
C THR A 208 2.49 19.35 -19.10
N ASN A 209 2.62 18.27 -19.85
CA ASN A 209 2.48 16.91 -19.32
C ASN A 209 3.73 16.48 -18.51
N PRO A 210 3.66 15.42 -17.71
CA PRO A 210 4.85 14.80 -17.11
C PRO A 210 5.92 14.49 -18.16
N SER A 211 7.18 14.58 -17.79
CA SER A 211 8.30 14.42 -18.74
C SER A 211 8.40 13.03 -19.38
N TRP A 212 7.71 12.02 -18.81
CA TRP A 212 7.63 10.65 -19.38
C TRP A 212 6.41 10.43 -20.28
N TYR A 213 5.47 11.37 -20.34
CA TYR A 213 4.23 11.23 -21.12
C TYR A 213 4.51 10.87 -22.57
N ASN A 214 3.90 9.78 -23.06
CA ASN A 214 4.06 9.33 -24.45
C ASN A 214 2.93 8.36 -24.84
N ASP A 215 2.92 7.97 -26.12
CA ASP A 215 2.01 6.96 -26.65
C ASP A 215 2.34 5.56 -26.08
N PRO A 216 1.34 4.72 -25.80
CA PRO A 216 1.53 3.35 -25.30
C PRO A 216 2.48 2.53 -26.17
N CYS A 217 3.40 1.82 -25.53
CA CYS A 217 4.39 0.98 -26.22
C CYS A 217 4.65 -0.33 -25.47
N LEU A 218 5.14 -1.32 -26.18
CA LEU A 218 5.40 -2.67 -25.70
C LEU A 218 6.88 -3.02 -25.81
N LYS A 219 7.44 -3.59 -24.73
CA LYS A 219 8.72 -4.30 -24.77
C LYS A 219 8.58 -5.65 -24.10
N MET A 220 8.98 -6.72 -24.78
CA MET A 220 8.80 -8.08 -24.31
C MET A 220 9.95 -8.98 -24.73
N THR A 221 10.37 -9.84 -23.82
CA THR A 221 11.33 -10.91 -24.04
C THR A 221 10.67 -12.23 -23.68
N VAL A 222 10.62 -13.20 -24.57
CA VAL A 222 10.20 -14.57 -24.29
C VAL A 222 11.40 -15.50 -24.41
N LEU A 223 11.68 -16.26 -23.36
CA LEU A 223 12.70 -17.30 -23.33
C LEU A 223 12.05 -18.67 -23.32
N ILE A 224 12.39 -19.51 -24.29
CA ILE A 224 11.91 -20.89 -24.41
C ILE A 224 13.09 -21.83 -24.29
N THR A 225 13.06 -22.72 -23.31
CA THR A 225 14.04 -23.81 -23.16
C THR A 225 13.36 -25.10 -23.59
N TYR A 226 13.95 -25.80 -24.53
CA TYR A 226 13.44 -27.07 -25.03
C TYR A 226 13.94 -28.27 -24.23
N GLN A 227 13.32 -29.46 -24.42
CA GLN A 227 13.71 -30.69 -23.75
C GLN A 227 15.14 -31.15 -24.08
N ASP A 228 15.65 -30.78 -25.25
CA ASP A 228 17.04 -31.07 -25.68
C ASP A 228 18.08 -30.09 -25.10
N GLY A 229 17.65 -29.16 -24.23
CA GLY A 229 18.48 -28.14 -23.60
C GLY A 229 18.79 -26.91 -24.48
N THR A 230 18.35 -26.89 -25.73
CA THR A 230 18.51 -25.70 -26.60
C THR A 230 17.53 -24.60 -26.18
N GLN A 231 17.85 -23.37 -26.53
CA GLN A 231 17.04 -22.20 -26.20
C GLN A 231 16.63 -21.41 -27.44
N GLU A 232 15.48 -20.80 -27.37
CA GLU A 232 14.98 -19.84 -28.37
C GLU A 232 14.50 -18.59 -27.65
N THR A 233 14.75 -17.43 -28.27
CA THR A 233 14.32 -16.12 -27.75
C THR A 233 13.43 -15.43 -28.76
N ILE A 234 12.23 -14.99 -28.32
CA ILE A 234 11.34 -14.13 -29.09
C ILE A 234 11.39 -12.74 -28.48
N LEU A 235 11.70 -11.73 -29.29
CA LEU A 235 11.82 -10.34 -28.85
C LEU A 235 10.75 -9.46 -29.53
N THR A 236 10.42 -8.35 -28.91
CA THR A 236 9.77 -7.26 -29.60
C THR A 236 10.76 -6.57 -30.51
N ALA A 237 10.39 -6.42 -31.80
CA ALA A 237 11.17 -5.76 -32.85
C ALA A 237 10.25 -5.17 -33.92
N ALA A 238 10.70 -4.07 -34.56
CA ALA A 238 9.97 -3.44 -35.66
C ALA A 238 10.40 -4.04 -37.02
N ASP A 239 10.45 -5.36 -37.13
CA ASP A 239 10.93 -6.16 -38.26
C ASP A 239 9.79 -6.77 -39.10
N GLY A 240 8.57 -6.38 -38.85
CA GLY A 240 7.36 -6.91 -39.49
C GLY A 240 6.82 -8.21 -38.89
N THR A 241 7.48 -8.78 -37.88
CA THR A 241 6.99 -10.00 -37.21
C THR A 241 5.92 -9.73 -36.14
N TRP A 242 5.85 -8.51 -35.61
CA TRP A 242 4.77 -8.03 -34.75
C TRP A 242 3.82 -7.18 -35.57
N LEU A 243 2.52 -7.48 -35.44
CA LEU A 243 1.44 -6.78 -36.12
C LEU A 243 0.56 -6.05 -35.09
N CYS A 244 0.03 -4.89 -35.47
CA CYS A 244 -0.81 -4.07 -34.62
C CYS A 244 -2.15 -3.77 -35.27
N ALA A 245 -3.21 -3.66 -34.48
CA ALA A 245 -4.53 -3.24 -34.92
C ALA A 245 -5.23 -2.42 -33.81
N GLN A 246 -6.26 -1.64 -34.17
CA GLN A 246 -7.12 -0.98 -33.20
C GLN A 246 -7.98 -2.03 -32.48
N SER A 247 -8.07 -1.95 -31.16
CA SER A 247 -8.95 -2.80 -30.35
C SER A 247 -10.36 -2.18 -30.22
N PRO A 248 -11.34 -2.92 -29.69
CA PRO A 248 -12.67 -2.41 -29.35
C PRO A 248 -12.70 -1.29 -28.30
N ILE A 249 -11.64 -1.10 -27.50
CA ILE A 249 -11.55 0.01 -26.56
C ILE A 249 -11.21 1.28 -27.34
N ILE A 250 -12.19 2.15 -27.53
CA ILE A 250 -12.08 3.38 -28.31
C ILE A 250 -11.80 4.61 -27.45
N MET A 251 -11.85 4.46 -26.11
CA MET A 251 -11.40 5.44 -25.11
C MET A 251 -11.05 4.69 -23.84
N ASN A 252 -9.90 4.96 -23.27
CA ASN A 252 -9.57 4.58 -21.91
C ASN A 252 -8.71 5.65 -21.24
N ASN A 253 -8.93 5.85 -19.95
CA ASN A 253 -8.20 6.79 -19.14
C ASN A 253 -8.38 6.41 -17.67
N VAL A 254 -7.33 6.56 -16.84
CA VAL A 254 -7.34 6.15 -15.42
C VAL A 254 -8.46 6.84 -14.65
N PHE A 255 -8.75 8.12 -14.93
CA PHE A 255 -9.75 8.91 -14.20
C PHE A 255 -11.12 8.92 -14.90
N ASP A 256 -11.11 9.00 -16.23
CA ASP A 256 -12.34 9.16 -16.99
C ASP A 256 -13.12 7.84 -17.17
N GLY A 257 -12.42 6.71 -17.23
CA GLY A 257 -13.04 5.41 -17.46
C GLY A 257 -12.72 4.80 -18.82
N GLU A 258 -13.61 3.94 -19.32
CA GLU A 258 -13.43 3.20 -20.57
C GLU A 258 -14.67 3.30 -21.48
N THR A 259 -14.46 3.42 -22.77
CA THR A 259 -15.51 3.19 -23.78
C THR A 259 -15.15 1.99 -24.65
N TYR A 260 -15.95 0.95 -24.58
CA TYR A 260 -15.79 -0.28 -25.36
C TYR A 260 -16.88 -0.40 -26.41
N ASP A 261 -16.50 -0.54 -27.69
CA ASP A 261 -17.42 -0.77 -28.79
C ASP A 261 -17.34 -2.25 -29.26
N ALA A 262 -18.26 -3.07 -28.79
CA ALA A 262 -18.25 -4.51 -29.11
C ALA A 262 -18.45 -4.83 -30.61
N ARG A 263 -18.94 -3.86 -31.38
CA ARG A 263 -19.07 -4.01 -32.85
C ARG A 263 -17.71 -4.07 -33.57
N LEU A 264 -16.64 -3.61 -32.89
CA LEU A 264 -15.27 -3.59 -33.39
C LEU A 264 -14.46 -4.81 -32.98
N GLU A 265 -15.06 -5.76 -32.30
CA GLU A 265 -14.39 -7.00 -31.91
C GLU A 265 -13.81 -7.74 -33.12
N ILE A 266 -12.59 -8.23 -32.98
CA ILE A 266 -11.93 -9.07 -33.97
C ILE A 266 -11.91 -10.49 -33.42
N GLU A 267 -12.82 -11.30 -33.82
CA GLU A 267 -13.01 -12.65 -33.29
C GLU A 267 -11.73 -13.48 -33.48
N GLY A 268 -11.28 -14.12 -32.41
CA GLY A 268 -10.09 -15.01 -32.44
C GLY A 268 -8.77 -14.35 -32.79
N TRP A 269 -8.62 -13.01 -32.75
CA TRP A 269 -7.44 -12.27 -33.21
C TRP A 269 -6.11 -12.77 -32.60
N ASN A 270 -6.17 -13.33 -31.39
CA ASN A 270 -5.02 -13.82 -30.62
C ASN A 270 -4.94 -15.35 -30.57
N THR A 271 -5.61 -16.06 -31.50
CA THR A 271 -5.58 -17.53 -31.60
C THR A 271 -4.57 -18.01 -32.66
N PRO A 272 -4.08 -19.25 -32.58
CA PRO A 272 -3.08 -19.80 -33.52
C PRO A 272 -3.55 -19.80 -35.00
N ASP A 273 -4.80 -20.02 -35.27
CA ASP A 273 -5.37 -20.17 -36.63
C ASP A 273 -5.86 -18.84 -37.22
N PHE A 274 -5.86 -17.76 -36.44
CA PHE A 274 -6.28 -16.45 -36.95
C PHE A 274 -5.35 -16.00 -38.10
N VAL A 275 -5.92 -15.52 -39.18
CA VAL A 275 -5.21 -14.94 -40.33
C VAL A 275 -5.40 -13.42 -40.27
N PRO A 276 -4.35 -12.63 -40.02
CA PRO A 276 -4.46 -11.18 -40.02
C PRO A 276 -4.98 -10.62 -41.34
N ASP A 277 -5.93 -9.72 -41.30
CA ASP A 277 -6.48 -8.96 -42.44
C ASP A 277 -5.85 -7.55 -42.52
N GLU A 278 -6.37 -6.69 -43.39
CA GLU A 278 -5.89 -5.32 -43.65
C GLU A 278 -5.94 -4.39 -42.41
N ARG A 279 -6.66 -4.74 -41.36
CA ARG A 279 -6.68 -4.01 -40.08
C ARG A 279 -5.35 -4.16 -39.33
N PHE A 280 -4.59 -5.22 -39.59
CA PHE A 280 -3.32 -5.51 -38.95
C PHE A 280 -2.15 -4.97 -39.79
N THR A 281 -1.39 -4.05 -39.22
CA THR A 281 -0.23 -3.43 -39.83
C THR A 281 1.02 -3.74 -39.02
N PRO A 282 2.22 -3.75 -39.62
CA PRO A 282 3.47 -3.95 -38.86
C PRO A 282 3.64 -2.94 -37.73
N ALA A 283 4.14 -3.42 -36.60
CA ALA A 283 4.57 -2.56 -35.49
C ALA A 283 5.78 -1.70 -35.93
N VAL A 284 5.87 -0.51 -35.34
CA VAL A 284 6.99 0.42 -35.57
C VAL A 284 7.79 0.59 -34.28
N CYS A 285 9.02 1.09 -34.38
CA CYS A 285 9.75 1.52 -33.17
C CYS A 285 8.98 2.65 -32.47
N ALA A 286 8.88 2.57 -31.14
CA ALA A 286 8.26 3.63 -30.35
C ALA A 286 9.05 4.94 -30.48
N LYS A 287 8.35 6.06 -30.65
CA LYS A 287 8.99 7.39 -30.64
C LYS A 287 9.28 7.77 -29.19
N ASN A 288 10.51 8.21 -28.90
CA ASN A 288 10.94 8.63 -27.57
C ASN A 288 10.59 7.58 -26.47
N PRO A 289 11.07 6.33 -26.59
CA PRO A 289 10.76 5.31 -25.58
C PRO A 289 11.28 5.74 -24.21
N PRO A 290 10.75 5.17 -23.11
CA PRO A 290 11.20 5.49 -21.76
C PRO A 290 12.69 5.17 -21.59
N LYS A 291 13.38 5.97 -20.78
CA LYS A 291 14.83 5.87 -20.55
C LYS A 291 15.19 5.21 -19.24
N GLY A 292 14.19 4.91 -18.40
CA GLY A 292 14.38 4.31 -17.08
C GLY A 292 15.06 2.94 -17.15
N ILE A 293 15.74 2.59 -16.08
CA ILE A 293 16.30 1.24 -15.95
C ILE A 293 15.16 0.22 -15.98
N SER A 294 15.37 -0.90 -16.66
CA SER A 294 14.42 -2.00 -16.68
C SER A 294 14.56 -2.82 -15.40
N ASP A 295 13.51 -2.88 -14.57
CA ASP A 295 13.49 -3.54 -13.28
C ASP A 295 12.27 -4.45 -13.15
N THR A 296 12.34 -5.49 -12.33
CA THR A 296 11.23 -6.42 -12.15
C THR A 296 10.23 -5.91 -11.12
N THR A 297 8.96 -6.26 -11.32
CA THR A 297 7.91 -6.04 -10.31
C THR A 297 8.12 -6.97 -9.13
N VAL A 298 8.36 -6.41 -7.94
CA VAL A 298 8.56 -7.18 -6.70
C VAL A 298 7.32 -7.20 -5.79
N MET A 299 6.47 -6.18 -5.89
CA MET A 299 5.26 -6.05 -5.06
C MET A 299 4.19 -7.08 -5.45
N PRO A 300 3.32 -7.50 -4.52
CA PRO A 300 2.15 -8.30 -4.85
C PRO A 300 1.30 -7.64 -5.95
N PRO A 301 0.83 -8.39 -6.96
CA PRO A 301 0.10 -7.82 -8.09
C PRO A 301 -1.28 -7.29 -7.70
N ILE A 302 -1.78 -6.33 -8.48
CA ILE A 302 -3.16 -5.90 -8.43
C ILE A 302 -4.05 -7.01 -9.00
N ARG A 303 -5.15 -7.34 -8.31
CA ARG A 303 -6.12 -8.37 -8.73
C ARG A 303 -7.53 -7.95 -8.41
N GLU A 304 -8.50 -8.66 -9.02
CA GLU A 304 -9.88 -8.63 -8.60
C GLU A 304 -10.04 -9.42 -7.29
N HIS A 305 -10.71 -8.80 -6.34
CA HIS A 305 -11.10 -9.36 -5.05
C HIS A 305 -12.62 -9.18 -4.85
N ASP A 306 -13.17 -9.78 -3.81
CA ASP A 306 -14.48 -9.48 -3.23
C ASP A 306 -15.59 -9.21 -4.25
N LEU A 307 -16.10 -10.26 -4.88
CA LEU A 307 -17.32 -10.15 -5.69
C LEU A 307 -18.47 -9.64 -4.81
N MET A 308 -19.02 -8.47 -5.17
CA MET A 308 -20.15 -7.88 -4.48
C MET A 308 -21.39 -7.82 -5.33
N ARG A 309 -22.53 -8.15 -4.72
CA ARG A 309 -23.85 -7.96 -5.29
C ARG A 309 -24.49 -6.74 -4.67
N PRO A 310 -25.35 -6.02 -5.43
CA PRO A 310 -26.07 -4.87 -4.87
C PRO A 310 -26.89 -5.26 -3.64
N THR A 311 -26.79 -4.45 -2.59
CA THR A 311 -27.63 -4.56 -1.39
C THR A 311 -28.98 -3.88 -1.58
N GLU A 312 -29.00 -2.78 -2.38
CA GLU A 312 -30.21 -2.06 -2.77
C GLU A 312 -30.16 -1.67 -4.25
N VAL A 313 -31.35 -1.50 -4.83
CA VAL A 313 -31.52 -1.12 -6.25
C VAL A 313 -32.57 -0.01 -6.33
N HIS A 314 -32.20 1.15 -6.86
CA HIS A 314 -33.07 2.30 -7.07
C HIS A 314 -33.33 2.52 -8.55
N ARG A 315 -34.49 3.11 -8.90
CA ARG A 315 -34.89 3.40 -10.28
C ARG A 315 -35.26 4.88 -10.43
N PRO A 316 -34.26 5.78 -10.54
CA PRO A 316 -34.50 7.23 -10.64
C PRO A 316 -35.15 7.62 -11.98
N GLY A 317 -35.11 6.77 -13.00
CA GLY A 317 -35.71 7.01 -14.31
C GLY A 317 -36.11 5.73 -15.03
N VAL A 318 -36.79 5.86 -16.15
CA VAL A 318 -37.27 4.72 -16.98
C VAL A 318 -36.08 3.88 -17.50
N PHE A 319 -35.02 4.57 -17.88
CA PHE A 319 -33.81 3.96 -18.45
C PHE A 319 -32.59 4.04 -17.49
N THR A 320 -32.81 4.35 -16.23
CA THR A 320 -31.71 4.54 -15.25
C THR A 320 -31.96 3.71 -14.01
N VAL A 321 -30.94 2.97 -13.61
CA VAL A 321 -30.92 2.13 -12.41
C VAL A 321 -29.68 2.46 -11.60
N THR A 322 -29.82 2.77 -10.30
CA THR A 322 -28.70 2.96 -9.39
C THR A 322 -28.58 1.77 -8.45
N TYR A 323 -27.42 1.15 -8.44
CA TYR A 323 -27.06 0.04 -7.57
C TYR A 323 -26.24 0.55 -6.37
N ASP A 324 -26.68 0.23 -5.15
CA ASP A 324 -25.90 0.39 -3.91
C ASP A 324 -25.24 -0.95 -3.57
N PHE A 325 -23.90 -0.99 -3.49
CA PHE A 325 -23.14 -2.17 -3.12
C PHE A 325 -22.90 -2.30 -1.61
N GLY A 326 -23.38 -1.36 -0.82
CA GLY A 326 -23.27 -1.38 0.64
C GLY A 326 -21.89 -0.97 1.18
N LEU A 327 -20.82 -1.08 0.39
CA LEU A 327 -19.46 -0.68 0.75
C LEU A 327 -18.87 0.28 -0.30
N ASN A 328 -18.16 1.29 0.15
CA ASN A 328 -17.33 2.13 -0.71
C ASN A 328 -16.03 1.36 -1.03
N ILE A 329 -15.77 1.12 -2.31
CA ILE A 329 -14.64 0.32 -2.80
C ILE A 329 -13.88 1.04 -3.91
N ALA A 330 -12.65 0.58 -4.17
CA ALA A 330 -11.93 0.85 -5.40
C ALA A 330 -12.03 -0.35 -6.34
N GLY A 331 -12.48 -0.14 -7.58
CA GLY A 331 -12.66 -1.23 -8.52
C GLY A 331 -13.55 -0.90 -9.70
N TRP A 332 -14.35 -1.85 -10.12
CA TRP A 332 -15.26 -1.72 -11.26
C TRP A 332 -16.50 -2.62 -11.15
N VAL A 333 -17.47 -2.36 -12.02
CA VAL A 333 -18.62 -3.27 -12.18
C VAL A 333 -18.44 -4.18 -13.39
N LYS A 334 -19.04 -5.37 -13.30
CA LYS A 334 -19.27 -6.28 -14.39
C LYS A 334 -20.75 -6.31 -14.74
N LEU A 335 -21.06 -6.01 -16.00
CA LEU A 335 -22.41 -6.01 -16.53
C LEU A 335 -22.72 -7.28 -17.28
N ARG A 336 -23.99 -7.71 -17.23
CA ARG A 336 -24.62 -8.65 -18.15
C ARG A 336 -25.77 -7.95 -18.82
N VAL A 337 -25.75 -7.89 -20.14
CA VAL A 337 -26.72 -7.12 -20.92
C VAL A 337 -27.10 -7.86 -22.18
N ARG A 338 -28.23 -7.49 -22.79
CA ARG A 338 -28.62 -7.85 -24.17
C ARG A 338 -29.44 -6.73 -24.78
N GLY A 339 -29.34 -6.53 -26.08
CA GLY A 339 -30.11 -5.47 -26.72
C GLY A 339 -29.81 -5.35 -28.22
N PRO A 340 -30.28 -4.29 -28.86
CA PRO A 340 -30.04 -4.03 -30.27
C PRO A 340 -28.57 -3.59 -30.50
N LYS A 341 -28.08 -3.85 -31.72
CA LYS A 341 -26.75 -3.47 -32.17
C LYS A 341 -26.56 -1.95 -32.10
N GLY A 342 -25.45 -1.55 -31.46
CA GLY A 342 -25.04 -0.16 -31.31
C GLY A 342 -25.74 0.59 -30.16
N ALA A 343 -26.66 -0.05 -29.44
CA ALA A 343 -27.23 0.54 -28.23
C ALA A 343 -26.17 0.64 -27.13
N LYS A 344 -26.34 1.62 -26.26
CA LYS A 344 -25.33 1.97 -25.23
C LYS A 344 -25.83 1.63 -23.85
N VAL A 345 -24.86 1.24 -23.01
CA VAL A 345 -24.97 1.14 -21.55
C VAL A 345 -23.90 2.04 -20.96
N VAL A 346 -24.29 2.99 -20.15
CA VAL A 346 -23.38 3.96 -19.51
C VAL A 346 -23.42 3.73 -18.01
N VAL A 347 -22.26 3.55 -17.38
CA VAL A 347 -22.09 3.39 -15.94
C VAL A 347 -21.38 4.60 -15.38
N ARG A 348 -21.98 5.29 -14.41
CA ARG A 348 -21.36 6.34 -13.63
C ARG A 348 -21.14 5.87 -12.19
N TYR A 349 -20.01 6.22 -11.64
CA TYR A 349 -19.61 5.79 -10.32
C TYR A 349 -19.55 6.98 -9.35
N GLY A 350 -19.82 6.74 -8.07
CA GLY A 350 -19.69 7.74 -7.02
C GLY A 350 -19.79 7.18 -5.61
N GLU A 351 -19.25 7.94 -4.66
CA GLU A 351 -19.20 7.58 -3.25
C GLU A 351 -20.51 7.88 -2.51
N SER A 352 -21.31 8.78 -3.05
CA SER A 352 -22.60 9.19 -2.47
C SER A 352 -23.70 9.30 -3.53
N MET A 353 -24.93 9.43 -3.07
CA MET A 353 -26.14 9.48 -3.89
C MET A 353 -26.92 10.76 -3.58
N LYS A 354 -27.49 11.37 -4.61
CA LYS A 354 -28.38 12.53 -4.48
C LYS A 354 -29.76 12.10 -3.95
N ALA A 355 -30.56 13.10 -3.56
CA ALA A 355 -31.93 12.87 -3.06
C ALA A 355 -32.83 12.18 -4.09
N ASP A 356 -32.64 12.44 -5.38
CA ASP A 356 -33.35 11.79 -6.51
C ASP A 356 -32.87 10.38 -6.83
N LYS A 357 -31.91 9.84 -6.04
CA LYS A 357 -31.31 8.51 -6.20
C LYS A 357 -30.37 8.38 -7.39
N THR A 358 -29.97 9.47 -8.02
CA THR A 358 -28.84 9.49 -8.96
C THR A 358 -27.52 9.60 -8.22
N VAL A 359 -26.43 9.16 -8.88
CA VAL A 359 -25.08 9.22 -8.28
C VAL A 359 -24.62 10.67 -8.17
N ASN A 360 -24.01 11.02 -7.03
CA ASN A 360 -23.36 12.31 -6.85
C ASN A 360 -21.88 12.21 -7.26
N GLN A 361 -21.50 13.02 -8.26
CA GLN A 361 -20.14 13.08 -8.79
C GLN A 361 -19.44 14.43 -8.51
N MET A 362 -20.00 15.26 -7.65
CA MET A 362 -19.47 16.62 -7.38
C MET A 362 -18.06 16.61 -6.79
N ASN A 363 -17.69 15.57 -6.02
CA ASN A 363 -16.36 15.44 -5.40
C ASN A 363 -15.31 14.80 -6.31
N LEU A 364 -15.67 14.44 -7.53
CA LEU A 364 -14.72 13.81 -8.48
C LEU A 364 -13.84 14.85 -9.20
N ARG A 365 -14.18 16.14 -9.06
CA ARG A 365 -13.52 17.27 -9.76
C ARG A 365 -13.55 17.04 -11.28
N GLU A 366 -12.41 16.86 -11.95
CA GLU A 366 -12.32 16.69 -13.40
C GLU A 366 -12.45 15.18 -13.83
N ALA A 367 -12.36 14.24 -12.91
CA ALA A 367 -12.52 12.83 -13.20
C ALA A 367 -13.97 12.50 -13.57
N LYS A 368 -14.21 11.94 -14.75
CA LYS A 368 -15.57 11.56 -15.20
C LYS A 368 -16.09 10.32 -14.53
N SER A 369 -15.19 9.40 -14.17
CA SER A 369 -15.53 8.12 -13.54
C SER A 369 -16.75 7.45 -14.20
N CYS A 370 -16.61 7.13 -15.52
CA CYS A 370 -17.72 6.74 -16.38
C CYS A 370 -17.28 5.71 -17.42
N ASP A 371 -17.91 4.54 -17.42
CA ASP A 371 -17.68 3.51 -18.43
C ASP A 371 -18.86 3.45 -19.41
N THR A 372 -18.57 3.19 -20.68
CA THR A 372 -19.57 3.04 -21.74
C THR A 372 -19.36 1.74 -22.51
N TYR A 373 -20.39 0.93 -22.59
CA TYR A 373 -20.43 -0.27 -23.42
C TYR A 373 -21.39 -0.08 -24.59
N ILE A 374 -20.92 -0.30 -25.80
CA ILE A 374 -21.72 -0.26 -27.04
C ILE A 374 -21.95 -1.70 -27.51
N LEU A 375 -23.20 -2.16 -27.50
CA LEU A 375 -23.56 -3.53 -27.74
C LEU A 375 -23.21 -3.99 -29.16
N LYS A 376 -22.72 -5.21 -29.28
CA LYS A 376 -22.58 -5.95 -30.54
C LYS A 376 -23.94 -6.23 -31.15
N GLY A 377 -24.92 -6.56 -30.31
CA GLY A 377 -26.31 -6.74 -30.68
C GLY A 377 -26.72 -8.20 -30.84
N GLU A 378 -27.72 -8.45 -31.73
CA GLU A 378 -28.27 -9.80 -31.97
C GLU A 378 -29.13 -10.36 -30.82
N TYR A 379 -29.41 -9.56 -29.76
CA TYR A 379 -30.17 -9.97 -28.57
C TYR A 379 -29.59 -11.19 -27.83
N VAL A 380 -28.31 -11.52 -28.03
CA VAL A 380 -27.55 -12.48 -27.21
C VAL A 380 -27.10 -11.82 -25.93
N GLU A 381 -26.74 -12.62 -24.93
CA GLU A 381 -26.17 -12.12 -23.69
C GLU A 381 -24.74 -11.67 -23.93
N GLU A 382 -24.44 -10.43 -23.55
CA GLU A 382 -23.12 -9.80 -23.64
C GLU A 382 -22.59 -9.46 -22.23
N TYR A 383 -21.28 -9.54 -22.07
CA TYR A 383 -20.59 -9.28 -20.80
C TYR A 383 -19.60 -8.14 -20.99
N TYR A 384 -19.61 -7.21 -20.06
CA TYR A 384 -18.67 -6.10 -20.07
C TYR A 384 -18.12 -5.84 -18.67
N LYS A 385 -16.82 -5.56 -18.59
CA LYS A 385 -16.13 -4.90 -17.48
C LYS A 385 -14.95 -4.10 -18.06
N PRO A 386 -14.56 -2.95 -17.48
CA PRO A 386 -13.40 -2.20 -17.94
C PRO A 386 -12.09 -2.97 -17.67
N ARG A 387 -11.01 -2.59 -18.36
CA ARG A 387 -9.70 -3.26 -18.26
C ARG A 387 -8.58 -2.37 -17.74
N PHE A 388 -8.53 -1.10 -18.18
CA PHE A 388 -7.37 -0.21 -17.97
C PHE A 388 -7.70 1.03 -17.15
N THR A 389 -8.71 0.95 -16.29
CA THR A 389 -9.15 1.99 -15.36
C THR A 389 -9.66 1.33 -14.08
N TYR A 390 -9.90 2.11 -13.03
CA TYR A 390 -10.65 1.72 -11.84
C TYR A 390 -11.35 2.94 -11.26
N HIS A 391 -12.35 2.74 -10.43
CA HIS A 391 -13.18 3.78 -9.85
C HIS A 391 -13.31 3.61 -8.34
N GLY A 392 -13.40 4.72 -7.60
CA GLY A 392 -13.79 4.73 -6.19
C GLY A 392 -15.30 4.94 -6.09
N PHE A 393 -16.05 3.98 -5.52
CA PHE A 393 -17.50 4.06 -5.50
C PHE A 393 -18.15 3.13 -4.46
N ARG A 394 -19.28 3.54 -3.96
CA ARG A 394 -20.30 2.71 -3.34
C ARG A 394 -21.49 2.49 -4.29
N PHE A 395 -21.78 3.50 -5.11
CA PHE A 395 -22.95 3.54 -5.98
C PHE A 395 -22.53 3.50 -7.46
N ALA A 396 -23.23 2.65 -8.26
CA ALA A 396 -23.12 2.65 -9.71
C ALA A 396 -24.47 2.96 -10.34
N GLU A 397 -24.55 4.06 -11.09
CA GLU A 397 -25.70 4.46 -11.88
C GLU A 397 -25.54 3.93 -13.30
N VAL A 398 -26.44 3.06 -13.72
CA VAL A 398 -26.46 2.45 -15.06
C VAL A 398 -27.58 3.06 -15.87
N THR A 399 -27.26 3.77 -16.96
CA THR A 399 -28.20 4.28 -17.94
C THR A 399 -28.14 3.44 -19.20
N ILE A 400 -29.28 3.06 -19.74
CA ILE A 400 -29.41 2.19 -20.91
C ILE A 400 -30.25 2.85 -22.02
N ASP A 401 -29.91 2.58 -23.27
CA ASP A 401 -30.76 2.93 -24.42
C ASP A 401 -32.00 2.07 -24.46
N GLU A 402 -33.03 2.56 -25.18
CA GLU A 402 -34.28 1.81 -25.42
C GLU A 402 -33.99 0.46 -26.08
N GLY A 403 -34.66 -0.59 -25.58
CA GLY A 403 -34.50 -1.96 -26.07
C GLY A 403 -33.34 -2.74 -25.41
N VAL A 404 -32.58 -2.12 -24.56
CA VAL A 404 -31.54 -2.80 -23.76
C VAL A 404 -32.17 -3.43 -22.51
N HIS A 405 -31.78 -4.67 -22.22
CA HIS A 405 -32.12 -5.39 -20.99
C HIS A 405 -30.90 -5.59 -20.12
N LEU A 406 -30.93 -5.04 -18.91
CA LEU A 406 -29.96 -5.26 -17.87
C LEU A 406 -30.25 -6.62 -17.19
N LEU A 407 -29.32 -7.58 -17.34
CA LEU A 407 -29.46 -8.95 -16.81
C LEU A 407 -28.73 -9.12 -15.48
N GLY A 408 -27.71 -8.30 -15.22
CA GLY A 408 -26.95 -8.31 -13.98
C GLY A 408 -25.94 -7.19 -13.89
N CYS A 409 -25.65 -6.78 -12.66
CA CYS A 409 -24.60 -5.82 -12.31
C CYS A 409 -23.93 -6.31 -11.01
N GLU A 410 -22.67 -6.64 -11.08
CA GLU A 410 -21.85 -7.10 -9.96
C GLU A 410 -20.62 -6.19 -9.84
N ALA A 411 -20.11 -5.94 -8.63
CA ALA A 411 -18.90 -5.16 -8.43
C ALA A 411 -17.74 -6.04 -7.97
N TYR A 412 -16.54 -5.65 -8.32
CA TYR A 412 -15.29 -6.24 -7.86
C TYR A 412 -14.42 -5.16 -7.25
N ARG A 413 -13.86 -5.41 -6.07
CA ARG A 413 -12.75 -4.64 -5.55
C ARG A 413 -11.48 -4.99 -6.34
N VAL A 414 -10.66 -3.99 -6.61
CA VAL A 414 -9.41 -4.14 -7.36
C VAL A 414 -8.30 -3.41 -6.61
N ASN A 415 -7.29 -4.14 -6.13
CA ASN A 415 -6.16 -3.58 -5.38
C ASN A 415 -4.97 -4.53 -5.37
N ASN A 416 -3.81 -4.08 -4.86
CA ASN A 416 -2.68 -4.97 -4.60
C ASN A 416 -3.09 -6.08 -3.62
N SER A 417 -2.69 -7.32 -3.92
CA SER A 417 -3.03 -8.52 -3.15
C SER A 417 -2.16 -8.65 -1.89
N LEU A 418 -2.18 -7.62 -1.02
CA LEU A 418 -1.45 -7.66 0.24
C LEU A 418 -2.11 -8.67 1.19
N HIS A 419 -1.28 -9.54 1.80
CA HIS A 419 -1.77 -10.49 2.80
C HIS A 419 -2.15 -9.75 4.08
N ARG A 420 -3.27 -10.15 4.71
CA ARG A 420 -3.70 -9.63 6.03
C ARG A 420 -2.79 -10.20 7.13
N ALA A 421 -1.94 -9.35 7.70
CA ALA A 421 -1.02 -9.72 8.79
C ALA A 421 -1.62 -9.48 10.18
N GLY A 422 -2.49 -8.48 10.34
CA GLY A 422 -3.05 -8.07 11.62
C GLY A 422 -4.54 -8.26 11.76
N HIS A 423 -4.97 -8.55 12.99
CA HIS A 423 -6.38 -8.64 13.38
C HIS A 423 -6.59 -7.94 14.73
N PHE A 424 -7.74 -7.28 14.85
CA PHE A 424 -8.18 -6.65 16.10
C PHE A 424 -9.68 -6.82 16.28
N GLU A 425 -10.09 -7.06 17.52
CA GLU A 425 -11.48 -7.10 17.98
C GLU A 425 -11.53 -6.72 19.47
N CYS A 426 -12.59 -6.04 19.89
CA CYS A 426 -12.84 -5.73 21.30
C CYS A 426 -14.33 -5.76 21.63
N SER A 427 -14.66 -5.56 22.92
CA SER A 427 -16.06 -5.56 23.41
C SER A 427 -16.89 -4.36 22.96
N GLU A 428 -16.27 -3.28 22.44
CA GLU A 428 -16.96 -2.07 22.00
C GLU A 428 -17.28 -2.13 20.49
N PRO A 429 -18.56 -2.22 20.09
CA PRO A 429 -18.93 -2.38 18.68
C PRO A 429 -18.48 -1.23 17.78
N MET A 430 -18.44 0.02 18.31
CA MET A 430 -18.04 1.18 17.50
C MET A 430 -16.55 1.12 17.14
N LEU A 431 -15.68 0.70 18.08
CA LEU A 431 -14.25 0.52 17.79
C LEU A 431 -14.03 -0.55 16.72
N ASN A 432 -14.77 -1.67 16.79
CA ASN A 432 -14.70 -2.72 15.76
C ASN A 432 -15.17 -2.21 14.40
N LYS A 433 -16.24 -1.40 14.37
CA LYS A 433 -16.75 -0.78 13.14
C LYS A 433 -15.73 0.17 12.52
N ILE A 434 -15.09 1.01 13.34
CA ILE A 434 -14.00 1.90 12.90
C ILE A 434 -12.84 1.09 12.34
N TYR A 435 -12.42 0.03 13.04
CA TYR A 435 -11.34 -0.83 12.57
C TYR A 435 -11.64 -1.46 11.19
N GLN A 436 -12.84 -1.98 10.99
CA GLN A 436 -13.24 -2.54 9.69
C GLN A 436 -13.28 -1.46 8.58
N ALA A 437 -13.74 -0.25 8.89
CA ALA A 437 -13.72 0.86 7.96
C ALA A 437 -12.28 1.28 7.58
N ILE A 438 -11.34 1.27 8.53
CA ILE A 438 -9.91 1.51 8.29
C ILE A 438 -9.36 0.47 7.32
N ILE A 439 -9.57 -0.82 7.59
CA ILE A 439 -9.12 -1.91 6.70
C ILE A 439 -9.70 -1.75 5.30
N ASN A 440 -11.00 -1.46 5.21
CA ASN A 440 -11.66 -1.25 3.93
C ASN A 440 -11.05 -0.06 3.17
N THR A 441 -10.74 1.03 3.88
CA THR A 441 -10.13 2.23 3.29
C THR A 441 -8.70 1.96 2.79
N GLU A 442 -7.90 1.22 3.56
CA GLU A 442 -6.53 0.85 3.13
C GLU A 442 -6.56 -0.01 1.87
N MET A 443 -7.35 -1.08 1.85
CA MET A 443 -7.46 -1.95 0.67
C MET A 443 -7.87 -1.17 -0.60
N ASN A 444 -8.66 -0.10 -0.45
CA ASN A 444 -9.07 0.74 -1.58
C ASN A 444 -7.98 1.70 -2.06
N ASN A 445 -6.88 1.84 -1.32
CA ASN A 445 -5.81 2.80 -1.58
C ASN A 445 -4.44 2.15 -1.80
N GLU A 446 -4.42 0.88 -2.21
CA GLU A 446 -3.22 0.13 -2.55
C GLU A 446 -3.23 -0.22 -4.05
N HIS A 447 -2.72 0.70 -4.90
CA HIS A 447 -2.72 0.58 -6.37
C HIS A 447 -1.35 0.85 -6.95
N SER A 448 -0.43 -0.12 -6.84
CA SER A 448 1.01 -0.06 -7.16
C SER A 448 1.81 0.93 -6.31
N LEU A 449 1.15 1.78 -5.58
CA LEU A 449 1.67 2.71 -4.59
C LEU A 449 0.55 3.02 -3.56
N PRO A 450 0.90 3.56 -2.37
CA PRO A 450 -0.08 3.93 -1.37
C PRO A 450 -0.77 5.24 -1.77
N THR A 451 -1.95 5.16 -2.42
CA THR A 451 -2.70 6.34 -2.88
C THR A 451 -3.39 7.07 -1.74
N ASP A 452 -3.63 8.36 -1.92
CA ASP A 452 -4.41 9.20 -1.00
C ASP A 452 -5.91 8.88 -1.08
N CYS A 453 -6.42 8.70 -2.28
CA CYS A 453 -7.83 8.48 -2.56
C CYS A 453 -8.03 7.69 -3.86
N PRO A 454 -9.18 6.99 -4.07
CA PRO A 454 -9.38 6.16 -5.27
C PRO A 454 -10.33 6.76 -6.30
N GLN A 455 -11.08 7.87 -6.01
CA GLN A 455 -12.27 8.24 -6.77
C GLN A 455 -12.10 9.41 -7.73
N ARG A 456 -11.29 10.42 -7.34
CA ARG A 456 -11.15 11.69 -8.07
C ARG A 456 -9.90 11.74 -8.95
N ASP A 457 -9.64 12.88 -9.58
CA ASP A 457 -8.48 13.13 -10.44
C ASP A 457 -7.16 13.36 -9.68
N GLU A 458 -6.90 12.54 -8.68
CA GLU A 458 -5.70 12.54 -7.83
C GLU A 458 -5.06 11.17 -7.80
N ARG A 459 -5.31 10.32 -6.82
CA ARG A 459 -4.83 8.92 -6.72
C ARG A 459 -3.31 8.83 -6.71
N LEU A 460 -2.68 9.69 -5.90
CA LEU A 460 -1.24 9.90 -5.85
C LEU A 460 -0.63 9.31 -4.58
N GLY A 461 0.67 9.01 -4.63
CA GLY A 461 1.47 8.60 -3.46
C GLY A 461 1.94 9.83 -2.67
N TRP A 462 1.03 10.51 -1.98
CA TRP A 462 1.36 11.64 -1.12
C TRP A 462 2.24 11.20 0.05
N ILE A 463 3.44 11.78 0.15
CA ILE A 463 4.46 11.37 1.13
C ILE A 463 4.04 11.77 2.55
N ASN A 464 3.41 12.94 2.71
CA ASN A 464 2.89 13.39 4.00
C ASN A 464 1.75 12.48 4.52
N ASP A 465 0.85 12.03 3.65
CA ASP A 465 -0.22 11.07 3.99
C ASP A 465 0.35 9.78 4.52
N VAL A 466 1.31 9.22 3.79
CA VAL A 466 1.94 7.96 4.19
C VAL A 466 2.80 8.12 5.44
N THR A 467 3.32 9.31 5.73
CA THR A 467 4.09 9.59 6.97
C THR A 467 3.31 9.21 8.23
N VAL A 468 2.01 9.40 8.26
CA VAL A 468 1.22 9.01 9.43
C VAL A 468 0.66 7.60 9.34
N ARG A 469 0.35 7.10 8.11
CA ARG A 469 -0.36 5.82 7.94
C ARG A 469 0.53 4.59 7.70
N TYR A 470 1.82 4.73 7.32
CA TYR A 470 2.66 3.56 6.96
C TYR A 470 2.66 2.48 8.06
N GLU A 471 2.68 2.89 9.32
CA GLU A 471 2.69 1.97 10.45
C GLU A 471 1.36 1.21 10.57
N GLN A 472 0.23 1.87 10.35
CA GLN A 472 -1.09 1.27 10.24
C GLN A 472 -1.09 0.17 9.15
N THR A 473 -0.58 0.47 7.96
CA THR A 473 -0.48 -0.50 6.86
C THR A 473 0.38 -1.70 7.26
N MET A 474 1.53 -1.48 7.91
CA MET A 474 2.42 -2.56 8.38
C MET A 474 1.79 -3.44 9.46
N PHE A 475 0.98 -2.88 10.36
CA PHE A 475 0.24 -3.69 11.35
C PHE A 475 -0.86 -4.53 10.72
N ASN A 476 -1.54 -4.01 9.70
CA ASN A 476 -2.72 -4.64 9.11
C ASN A 476 -2.36 -5.61 7.96
N PHE A 477 -1.25 -5.36 7.25
CA PHE A 477 -0.87 -6.10 6.05
C PHE A 477 0.62 -6.44 6.02
N ASP A 478 0.96 -7.52 5.33
CA ASP A 478 2.35 -7.77 4.89
C ASP A 478 2.67 -6.83 3.72
N ALA A 479 3.21 -5.66 4.06
CA ALA A 479 3.48 -4.57 3.12
C ALA A 479 4.96 -4.41 2.76
N GLN A 480 5.85 -5.36 3.16
CA GLN A 480 7.30 -5.22 2.98
C GLN A 480 7.68 -4.91 1.52
N LEU A 481 7.30 -5.77 0.59
CA LEU A 481 7.66 -5.60 -0.82
C LEU A 481 6.94 -4.43 -1.50
N PHE A 482 5.73 -4.13 -1.05
CA PHE A 482 4.97 -2.98 -1.52
C PHE A 482 5.66 -1.66 -1.17
N PHE A 483 6.13 -1.54 0.07
CA PHE A 483 6.87 -0.36 0.51
C PHE A 483 8.30 -0.32 -0.05
N GLU A 484 8.99 -1.45 -0.24
CA GLU A 484 10.30 -1.46 -0.93
C GLU A 484 10.18 -0.88 -2.35
N LYS A 485 9.12 -1.24 -3.10
CA LYS A 485 8.84 -0.64 -4.41
C LYS A 485 8.65 0.88 -4.28
N TRP A 486 7.81 1.32 -3.36
CA TRP A 486 7.50 2.74 -3.22
C TRP A 486 8.67 3.58 -2.68
N LEU A 487 9.52 3.02 -1.82
CA LEU A 487 10.78 3.65 -1.41
C LEU A 487 11.74 3.88 -2.60
N ASN A 488 11.72 2.98 -3.62
CA ASN A 488 12.44 3.23 -4.86
C ASN A 488 11.86 4.43 -5.62
N ASP A 489 10.54 4.58 -5.67
CA ASP A 489 9.92 5.74 -6.32
C ASP A 489 10.31 7.05 -5.63
N ILE A 490 10.42 7.07 -4.29
CA ILE A 490 10.90 8.22 -3.53
C ILE A 490 12.37 8.49 -3.85
N ALA A 491 13.23 7.47 -3.86
CA ALA A 491 14.65 7.59 -4.19
C ALA A 491 14.85 8.09 -5.63
N ASP A 492 14.05 7.60 -6.58
CA ASP A 492 14.07 8.04 -7.97
C ASP A 492 13.64 9.53 -8.10
N SER A 493 12.67 9.99 -7.29
CA SER A 493 12.29 11.41 -7.23
C SER A 493 13.39 12.29 -6.62
N GLN A 494 14.11 11.80 -5.62
CA GLN A 494 15.24 12.52 -5.00
C GLN A 494 16.35 12.84 -6.00
N THR A 495 16.58 11.97 -6.98
CA THR A 495 17.62 12.18 -8.01
C THR A 495 17.33 13.36 -8.96
N LEU A 496 16.13 13.94 -8.92
CA LEU A 496 15.79 15.15 -9.69
C LEU A 496 16.47 16.42 -9.14
N GLN A 497 17.02 16.38 -7.90
CA GLN A 497 17.64 17.52 -7.23
C GLN A 497 18.97 17.15 -6.58
N GLU A 498 19.99 18.00 -6.76
CA GLU A 498 21.29 17.85 -6.09
C GLU A 498 21.22 18.14 -4.59
N SER A 499 20.25 18.93 -4.14
CA SER A 499 20.07 19.32 -2.72
C SER A 499 19.76 18.14 -1.78
N GLY A 500 19.30 17.02 -2.29
CA GLY A 500 18.80 15.92 -1.49
C GLY A 500 17.29 16.01 -1.17
N ALA A 501 16.61 17.04 -1.66
CA ALA A 501 15.16 17.17 -1.54
C ALA A 501 14.41 16.04 -2.25
N ILE A 502 13.18 15.78 -1.79
CA ILE A 502 12.19 14.92 -2.46
C ILE A 502 10.95 15.75 -2.82
N GLY A 503 10.08 15.25 -3.67
CA GLY A 503 8.79 15.86 -3.96
C GLY A 503 7.71 15.48 -2.95
N ASP A 504 6.55 16.14 -2.98
CA ASP A 504 5.41 15.80 -2.12
C ASP A 504 4.76 14.46 -2.48
N THR A 505 4.91 14.02 -3.73
CA THR A 505 4.38 12.73 -4.21
C THR A 505 5.49 11.85 -4.78
N ALA A 506 5.31 10.52 -4.72
CA ALA A 506 6.20 9.56 -5.34
C ALA A 506 5.42 8.44 -6.05
N PRO A 507 5.62 8.22 -7.37
CA PRO A 507 6.46 9.02 -8.29
C PRO A 507 6.08 10.50 -8.26
N PHE A 508 7.07 11.40 -8.49
CA PHE A 508 6.75 12.83 -8.48
C PHE A 508 5.89 13.20 -9.68
N PHE A 509 4.66 13.56 -9.39
CA PHE A 509 3.67 13.94 -10.39
C PHE A 509 3.03 15.28 -10.08
N TYR A 510 2.79 15.60 -8.81
CA TYR A 510 2.09 16.78 -8.34
C TYR A 510 2.53 17.16 -6.91
N GLY A 511 2.27 18.41 -6.52
CA GLY A 511 2.62 18.94 -5.20
C GLY A 511 3.87 19.80 -5.21
N GLY A 512 4.36 20.16 -4.04
CA GLY A 512 5.58 20.93 -3.87
C GLY A 512 6.84 20.15 -4.21
N PHE A 513 7.84 20.85 -4.71
CA PHE A 513 9.21 20.37 -4.80
C PHE A 513 10.15 21.52 -4.39
N PRO A 514 10.75 21.48 -3.19
CA PRO A 514 10.82 20.38 -2.22
C PRO A 514 9.48 20.08 -1.54
N ALA A 515 9.36 18.84 -1.06
CA ALA A 515 8.24 18.40 -0.25
C ALA A 515 8.10 19.21 1.04
N CYS A 516 6.89 19.26 1.57
CA CYS A 516 6.63 19.86 2.85
C CYS A 516 7.34 19.07 3.99
N HIS A 517 7.73 19.76 5.07
CA HIS A 517 8.59 19.19 6.12
C HIS A 517 7.93 18.05 6.93
N ILE A 518 6.62 17.92 6.88
CA ILE A 518 5.91 16.77 7.48
C ILE A 518 6.06 15.48 6.66
N SER A 519 6.60 15.57 5.44
CA SER A 519 6.87 14.42 4.56
C SER A 519 8.10 13.64 5.03
N SER A 520 7.97 12.90 6.14
CA SER A 520 9.06 12.22 6.85
C SER A 520 9.16 10.71 6.61
N VAL A 521 8.22 10.12 5.87
CA VAL A 521 8.17 8.66 5.67
C VAL A 521 9.45 8.10 5.04
N TYR A 522 10.14 8.85 4.20
CA TYR A 522 11.41 8.40 3.60
C TYR A 522 12.51 8.15 4.64
N VAL A 523 12.46 8.85 5.78
CA VAL A 523 13.39 8.63 6.91
C VAL A 523 12.84 7.55 7.85
N GLN A 524 11.54 7.58 8.15
CA GLN A 524 10.94 6.77 9.21
C GLN A 524 10.61 5.34 8.77
N LEU A 525 10.13 5.15 7.54
CA LEU A 525 9.65 3.84 7.06
C LEU A 525 10.76 2.79 6.97
N PRO A 526 11.96 3.06 6.38
CA PRO A 526 13.03 2.05 6.33
C PRO A 526 13.49 1.60 7.73
N TYR A 527 13.55 2.53 8.69
CA TYR A 527 13.85 2.21 10.07
C TYR A 527 12.78 1.29 10.69
N ARG A 528 11.49 1.61 10.46
CA ARG A 528 10.39 0.81 11.00
C ARG A 528 10.33 -0.59 10.35
N MET A 529 10.58 -0.70 9.04
CA MET A 529 10.68 -1.98 8.34
C MET A 529 11.81 -2.85 8.93
N TYR A 530 12.96 -2.27 9.22
CA TYR A 530 14.03 -2.97 9.92
C TYR A 530 13.59 -3.46 11.30
N LEU A 531 12.92 -2.61 12.08
CA LEU A 531 12.43 -3.00 13.41
C LEU A 531 11.37 -4.12 13.38
N PHE A 532 10.55 -4.19 12.32
CA PHE A 532 9.53 -5.25 12.18
C PHE A 532 10.13 -6.61 11.77
N ASN A 533 11.13 -6.59 10.91
CA ASN A 533 11.60 -7.79 10.21
C ASN A 533 13.04 -8.20 10.57
N GLY A 534 13.79 -7.35 11.27
CA GLY A 534 15.21 -7.57 11.56
C GLY A 534 16.13 -7.47 10.34
N ASP A 535 15.59 -7.19 9.16
CA ASP A 535 16.34 -7.15 7.90
C ASP A 535 17.03 -5.78 7.70
N LYS A 536 18.34 -5.77 7.90
CA LYS A 536 19.17 -4.58 7.74
C LYS A 536 19.31 -4.11 6.28
N SER A 537 19.03 -4.95 5.31
CA SER A 537 19.22 -4.66 3.87
C SER A 537 18.42 -3.44 3.39
N VAL A 538 17.26 -3.18 4.00
CA VAL A 538 16.45 -1.99 3.69
C VAL A 538 17.17 -0.70 4.10
N LEU A 539 17.83 -0.68 5.26
CA LEU A 539 18.66 0.45 5.70
C LEU A 539 19.90 0.59 4.83
N GLU A 540 20.60 -0.51 4.54
CA GLU A 540 21.76 -0.51 3.64
C GLU A 540 21.44 0.12 2.28
N ARG A 541 20.24 -0.16 1.75
CA ARG A 541 19.79 0.35 0.44
C ARG A 541 19.44 1.83 0.46
N PHE A 542 18.77 2.32 1.49
CA PHE A 542 18.15 3.66 1.48
C PHE A 542 18.85 4.67 2.37
N TYR A 543 19.79 4.27 3.26
CA TYR A 543 20.42 5.14 4.24
C TYR A 543 21.00 6.44 3.67
N ASP A 544 21.74 6.38 2.57
CA ASP A 544 22.35 7.56 1.96
C ASP A 544 21.31 8.57 1.44
N GLY A 545 20.19 8.06 0.89
CA GLY A 545 19.05 8.89 0.49
C GLY A 545 18.37 9.54 1.69
N MET A 546 18.10 8.78 2.74
CA MET A 546 17.53 9.24 4.01
C MET A 546 18.42 10.35 4.62
N ASN A 547 19.73 10.11 4.70
CA ASN A 547 20.71 11.05 5.23
C ASN A 547 20.72 12.37 4.43
N ARG A 548 20.76 12.31 3.11
CA ARG A 548 20.68 13.52 2.26
C ARG A 548 19.40 14.30 2.48
N TYR A 549 18.26 13.63 2.61
CA TYR A 549 16.98 14.29 2.84
C TYR A 549 16.88 14.92 4.24
N ALA A 550 17.28 14.21 5.27
CA ALA A 550 17.31 14.75 6.64
C ALA A 550 18.23 15.98 6.75
N ARG A 551 19.42 15.94 6.14
CA ARG A 551 20.33 17.11 6.07
C ARG A 551 19.73 18.27 5.28
N PHE A 552 19.05 18.01 4.16
CA PHE A 552 18.31 19.02 3.42
C PHE A 552 17.31 19.74 4.31
N LYS A 553 16.46 19.01 5.06
CA LYS A 553 15.47 19.61 5.97
C LYS A 553 16.13 20.56 7.00
N LEU A 554 17.29 20.18 7.54
CA LEU A 554 18.05 21.03 8.46
C LEU A 554 18.55 22.33 7.82
N THR A 555 18.84 22.36 6.51
CA THR A 555 19.29 23.57 5.80
C THR A 555 18.18 24.57 5.51
N THR A 556 16.93 24.18 5.71
CA THR A 556 15.73 24.98 5.40
C THR A 556 15.09 25.62 6.63
N LEU A 557 15.70 25.45 7.81
CA LEU A 557 15.26 26.12 9.03
C LEU A 557 15.56 27.63 8.97
N ASP A 558 14.69 28.44 9.56
CA ASP A 558 14.83 29.89 9.63
C ASP A 558 15.90 30.33 10.64
N GLU A 559 16.05 31.63 10.87
CA GLU A 559 17.01 32.21 11.83
C GLU A 559 16.74 31.82 13.29
N ASN A 560 15.52 31.39 13.61
CA ASN A 560 15.13 30.86 14.93
C ASN A 560 15.30 29.33 15.00
N GLY A 561 15.79 28.70 13.94
CA GLY A 561 15.93 27.24 13.84
C GLY A 561 14.59 26.52 13.76
N LEU A 562 13.57 27.16 13.20
CA LEU A 562 12.22 26.61 13.00
C LEU A 562 11.91 26.50 11.50
N VAL A 563 10.97 25.65 11.15
CA VAL A 563 10.45 25.58 9.77
C VAL A 563 9.65 26.86 9.47
N HIS A 564 10.12 27.66 8.50
CA HIS A 564 9.51 28.95 8.18
C HIS A 564 8.23 28.81 7.38
N VAL A 565 8.23 28.02 6.32
CA VAL A 565 7.10 27.85 5.39
C VAL A 565 6.64 26.41 5.39
N ASN A 566 5.38 26.20 5.73
CA ASN A 566 4.69 24.95 5.51
C ASN A 566 3.21 25.21 5.22
N TYR A 567 2.69 24.63 4.14
CA TYR A 567 1.28 24.77 3.78
C TYR A 567 0.37 23.72 4.44
N ALA A 568 0.92 22.58 4.82
CA ALA A 568 0.11 21.45 5.29
C ALA A 568 -0.26 21.55 6.79
N GLY A 569 0.70 21.70 7.71
CA GLY A 569 0.40 21.68 9.15
C GLY A 569 -0.39 20.46 9.58
N ASP A 570 -1.37 20.63 10.47
CA ASP A 570 -2.32 19.59 10.83
C ASP A 570 -3.49 19.59 9.83
N TRP A 571 -3.32 18.86 8.73
CA TRP A 571 -4.25 18.86 7.58
C TRP A 571 -5.66 18.44 7.97
N ALA A 572 -6.66 19.14 7.42
CA ALA A 572 -8.09 18.83 7.54
C ALA A 572 -8.62 18.64 8.98
N PRO A 573 -8.31 19.56 9.94
CA PRO A 573 -9.01 19.54 11.21
C PRO A 573 -10.50 19.90 11.00
N PRO A 574 -11.39 19.54 11.93
CA PRO A 574 -12.82 19.83 11.80
C PRO A 574 -13.11 21.32 11.61
N LEU A 575 -14.04 21.63 10.72
CA LEU A 575 -14.58 22.95 10.47
C LEU A 575 -15.81 23.21 11.35
N MET A 576 -16.18 24.49 11.57
CA MET A 576 -17.48 24.80 12.11
C MET A 576 -18.57 24.47 11.07
N GLU A 577 -19.75 24.05 11.50
CA GLU A 577 -20.86 23.70 10.58
C GLU A 577 -21.23 24.81 9.59
N SER A 578 -21.04 26.09 9.98
CA SER A 578 -21.25 27.25 9.11
C SER A 578 -20.23 27.33 7.95
N GLU A 579 -19.14 26.58 8.02
CA GLU A 579 -18.07 26.58 7.03
C GLU A 579 -18.15 25.40 6.05
N PHE A 580 -19.11 24.47 6.25
CA PHE A 580 -19.27 23.30 5.41
C PHE A 580 -19.55 23.66 3.94
N GLY A 581 -18.79 23.02 3.03
CA GLY A 581 -19.00 23.15 1.58
C GLY A 581 -18.42 24.43 0.94
N HIS A 582 -17.74 25.30 1.69
CA HIS A 582 -17.18 26.53 1.13
C HIS A 582 -15.92 26.30 0.28
N SER A 583 -15.04 25.37 0.66
CA SER A 583 -13.83 25.03 -0.11
C SER A 583 -13.29 23.66 0.33
N CYS A 584 -12.74 22.90 -0.62
CA CYS A 584 -12.01 21.66 -0.28
C CYS A 584 -10.72 21.95 0.51
N ASP A 585 -10.15 23.15 0.36
CA ASP A 585 -8.91 23.59 1.01
C ASP A 585 -9.17 24.49 2.23
N ALA A 586 -10.43 24.55 2.71
CA ALA A 586 -10.76 25.35 3.90
C ALA A 586 -10.01 24.80 5.13
N MET A 587 -9.17 25.64 5.73
CA MET A 587 -8.34 25.30 6.88
C MET A 587 -8.48 26.36 7.96
N PRO A 588 -8.71 25.98 9.22
CA PRO A 588 -8.59 26.93 10.32
C PRO A 588 -7.21 27.59 10.37
N ALA A 589 -7.16 28.83 10.81
CA ALA A 589 -5.89 29.59 10.84
C ALA A 589 -4.85 29.01 11.83
N ASN A 590 -5.31 28.25 12.83
CA ASN A 590 -4.50 27.79 13.97
C ASN A 590 -4.11 26.32 13.90
N ILE A 591 -3.77 25.80 12.72
CA ILE A 591 -3.40 24.38 12.52
C ILE A 591 -1.97 24.00 12.93
N GLY A 592 -1.26 24.85 13.67
CA GLY A 592 0.06 24.54 14.22
C GLY A 592 1.15 24.24 13.18
N LYS A 593 1.10 24.88 12.01
CA LYS A 593 2.00 24.61 10.85
C LYS A 593 3.46 24.55 11.24
N GLN A 594 3.96 25.56 11.97
CA GLN A 594 5.38 25.70 12.30
C GLN A 594 5.85 24.64 13.30
N ILE A 595 5.11 24.48 14.42
CA ILE A 595 5.50 23.55 15.48
C ILE A 595 5.45 22.09 15.03
N ILE A 596 4.42 21.70 14.28
CA ILE A 596 4.26 20.33 13.79
C ILE A 596 5.38 20.01 12.80
N SER A 597 5.64 20.90 11.84
CA SER A 597 6.68 20.71 10.84
C SER A 597 8.08 20.65 11.45
N THR A 598 8.37 21.54 12.41
CA THR A 598 9.65 21.54 13.13
C THR A 598 9.78 20.29 14.02
N GLY A 599 8.68 19.83 14.62
CA GLY A 599 8.64 18.59 15.38
C GLY A 599 8.98 17.35 14.54
N TYR A 600 8.58 17.31 13.26
CA TYR A 600 9.01 16.25 12.35
C TYR A 600 10.51 16.31 12.01
N VAL A 601 11.12 17.50 11.92
CA VAL A 601 12.57 17.63 11.76
C VAL A 601 13.32 17.05 12.98
N TYR A 602 12.81 17.32 14.19
CA TYR A 602 13.32 16.72 15.42
C TYR A 602 13.22 15.19 15.39
N TYR A 603 12.04 14.67 15.03
CA TYR A 603 11.78 13.23 14.98
C TYR A 603 12.67 12.53 13.95
N ASP A 604 12.87 13.15 12.78
CA ASP A 604 13.77 12.63 11.76
C ASP A 604 15.23 12.59 12.23
N CYS A 605 15.68 13.60 12.99
CA CYS A 605 17.01 13.58 13.59
C CYS A 605 17.20 12.40 14.56
N LEU A 606 16.22 12.12 15.42
CA LEU A 606 16.29 10.96 16.32
C LEU A 606 16.32 9.65 15.53
N THR A 607 15.45 9.52 14.51
CA THR A 607 15.41 8.33 13.66
C THR A 607 16.73 8.12 12.92
N MET A 608 17.30 9.17 12.36
CA MET A 608 18.60 9.09 11.68
C MET A 608 19.76 8.73 12.64
N ALA A 609 19.72 9.22 13.88
CA ALA A 609 20.70 8.83 14.87
C ALA A 609 20.69 7.32 15.16
N GLU A 610 19.49 6.73 15.32
CA GLU A 610 19.36 5.29 15.52
C GLU A 610 19.80 4.51 14.27
N CYS A 611 19.38 4.94 13.08
CA CYS A 611 19.81 4.33 11.82
C CYS A 611 21.33 4.38 11.66
N ALA A 612 21.97 5.51 12.00
CA ALA A 612 23.41 5.67 11.94
C ALA A 612 24.14 4.69 12.88
N ARG A 613 23.66 4.49 14.10
CA ARG A 613 24.21 3.49 15.04
C ARG A 613 24.10 2.07 14.48
N ILE A 614 22.93 1.70 13.95
CA ILE A 614 22.72 0.39 13.32
C ILE A 614 23.68 0.18 12.15
N MET A 615 23.99 1.26 11.41
CA MET A 615 24.93 1.24 10.30
C MET A 615 26.41 1.36 10.72
N GLY A 616 26.71 1.51 12.03
CA GLY A 616 28.06 1.67 12.57
C GLY A 616 28.69 3.04 12.27
N LYS A 617 27.86 4.08 12.09
CA LYS A 617 28.27 5.45 11.75
C LYS A 617 28.12 6.38 12.96
N GLU A 618 28.93 6.19 13.99
CA GLU A 618 28.78 6.88 15.27
C GLU A 618 28.88 8.41 15.14
N GLU A 619 29.78 8.96 14.31
CA GLU A 619 29.91 10.42 14.11
C GLU A 619 28.63 11.05 13.54
N GLU A 620 27.94 10.32 12.62
CA GLU A 620 26.66 10.76 12.10
C GLU A 620 25.55 10.66 13.17
N ALA A 621 25.58 9.64 14.01
CA ALA A 621 24.65 9.51 15.13
C ALA A 621 24.78 10.68 16.11
N GLU A 622 26.00 11.03 16.52
CA GLU A 622 26.28 12.17 17.40
C GLU A 622 25.83 13.49 16.76
N PHE A 623 26.11 13.69 15.47
CA PHE A 623 25.62 14.85 14.71
C PHE A 623 24.12 15.02 14.79
N TYR A 624 23.36 13.95 14.52
CA TYR A 624 21.90 14.01 14.55
C TYR A 624 21.33 14.21 15.96
N LEU A 625 21.92 13.62 16.99
CA LEU A 625 21.52 13.87 18.38
C LEU A 625 21.75 15.33 18.79
N ALA A 626 22.88 15.89 18.41
CA ALA A 626 23.17 17.30 18.67
C ALA A 626 22.17 18.24 17.96
N LYS A 627 21.78 17.91 16.71
CA LYS A 627 20.76 18.65 15.96
C LYS A 627 19.35 18.46 16.56
N ALA A 628 19.02 17.29 17.06
CA ALA A 628 17.77 17.07 17.76
C ALA A 628 17.66 17.97 19.01
N GLU A 629 18.70 18.04 19.86
CA GLU A 629 18.68 18.92 21.05
C GLU A 629 18.62 20.42 20.69
N GLU A 630 19.26 20.83 19.59
CA GLU A 630 19.16 22.21 19.08
C GLU A 630 17.72 22.52 18.65
N VAL A 631 17.08 21.67 17.84
CA VAL A 631 15.69 21.84 17.38
C VAL A 631 14.70 21.81 18.54
N LYS A 632 14.86 20.90 19.51
CA LYS A 632 14.05 20.85 20.74
C LYS A 632 14.15 22.15 21.55
N SER A 633 15.36 22.70 21.71
CA SER A 633 15.60 23.97 22.39
C SER A 633 14.87 25.12 21.68
N ASN A 634 14.95 25.15 20.34
CA ASN A 634 14.32 26.19 19.53
C ASN A 634 12.78 26.12 19.60
N ILE A 635 12.19 24.93 19.50
CA ILE A 635 10.74 24.74 19.69
C ILE A 635 10.30 25.28 21.06
N ASN A 636 11.01 24.94 22.14
CA ASN A 636 10.65 25.37 23.48
C ASN A 636 10.88 26.87 23.74
N SER A 637 11.83 27.47 23.04
CA SER A 637 12.14 28.90 23.19
C SER A 637 11.13 29.79 22.41
N HIS A 638 10.63 29.33 21.28
CA HIS A 638 9.86 30.16 20.36
C HIS A 638 8.39 29.76 20.23
N CYS A 639 8.03 28.50 20.54
CA CYS A 639 6.66 28.02 20.38
C CYS A 639 5.93 27.78 21.72
N LEU A 640 6.65 27.64 22.85
CA LEU A 640 6.03 27.41 24.16
C LEU A 640 5.63 28.74 24.83
N ASP A 641 4.35 28.95 25.00
CA ASP A 641 3.81 30.00 25.87
C ASP A 641 3.88 29.53 27.33
N ARG A 642 4.92 29.94 28.03
CA ARG A 642 5.14 29.54 29.45
C ARG A 642 4.12 30.15 30.40
N GLU A 643 3.51 31.30 30.05
CA GLU A 643 2.49 31.96 30.88
C GLU A 643 1.18 31.16 30.84
N ASN A 644 0.75 30.73 29.67
CA ASN A 644 -0.48 29.98 29.49
C ASN A 644 -0.28 28.46 29.61
N GLY A 645 0.95 27.95 29.53
CA GLY A 645 1.27 26.53 29.58
C GLY A 645 0.76 25.75 28.37
N CYS A 646 0.95 26.30 27.17
CA CYS A 646 0.56 25.69 25.92
C CYS A 646 1.54 26.03 24.80
N TYR A 647 1.56 25.24 23.74
CA TYR A 647 2.32 25.53 22.53
C TYR A 647 1.45 26.30 21.53
N ILE A 648 1.94 27.43 21.05
CA ILE A 648 1.22 28.28 20.09
C ILE A 648 0.98 27.51 18.78
N PRO A 649 -0.27 27.52 18.28
CA PRO A 649 -1.43 28.34 18.60
C PRO A 649 -2.37 27.81 19.70
N CYS A 650 -1.93 26.96 20.57
CA CYS A 650 -2.68 26.38 21.71
C CYS A 650 -3.83 25.43 21.28
N SER A 651 -3.73 24.83 20.10
CA SER A 651 -4.67 23.81 19.60
C SER A 651 -4.36 22.41 20.20
N GLN A 652 -5.30 21.47 20.05
CA GLN A 652 -5.02 20.07 20.42
C GLN A 652 -3.72 19.58 19.76
N GLY A 653 -3.58 19.72 18.43
CA GLY A 653 -2.41 19.28 17.68
C GLY A 653 -1.10 19.92 18.13
N SER A 654 -1.10 21.23 18.42
CA SER A 654 0.11 21.93 18.84
C SER A 654 0.59 21.54 20.25
N ASN A 655 -0.29 21.10 21.13
CA ASN A 655 0.06 20.62 22.47
C ASN A 655 0.40 19.13 22.51
N LEU A 656 -0.32 18.31 21.78
CA LEU A 656 -0.11 16.86 21.80
C LEU A 656 1.20 16.43 21.12
N PHE A 657 1.63 17.11 20.05
CA PHE A 657 2.81 16.67 19.29
C PHE A 657 4.11 16.84 20.11
N PRO A 658 4.36 17.95 20.82
CA PRO A 658 5.47 18.03 21.77
C PRO A 658 5.41 17.02 22.93
N LEU A 659 4.22 16.69 23.43
CA LEU A 659 4.03 15.64 24.44
C LEU A 659 4.38 14.25 23.87
N PHE A 660 4.00 13.98 22.63
CA PHE A 660 4.37 12.74 21.95
C PHE A 660 5.88 12.63 21.78
N LEU A 661 6.55 13.71 21.40
CA LEU A 661 7.99 13.76 21.16
C LEU A 661 8.83 13.83 22.46
N ASP A 662 8.20 13.92 23.63
CA ASP A 662 8.86 14.08 24.95
C ASP A 662 9.80 15.29 25.02
N ILE A 663 9.44 16.40 24.33
CA ILE A 663 10.25 17.62 24.32
C ILE A 663 9.78 18.70 25.29
N VAL A 664 8.61 18.50 25.91
CA VAL A 664 8.04 19.47 26.86
C VAL A 664 8.96 19.57 28.11
N PRO A 665 9.37 20.80 28.52
CA PRO A 665 10.17 20.96 29.75
C PRO A 665 9.41 20.45 30.98
N GLU A 666 10.12 19.80 31.90
CA GLU A 666 9.54 19.16 33.09
C GLU A 666 8.69 20.13 33.92
N ASP A 667 9.17 21.39 34.10
CA ASP A 667 8.44 22.43 34.82
C ASP A 667 7.12 22.90 34.14
N GLN A 668 6.90 22.55 32.89
CA GLN A 668 5.71 22.93 32.13
C GLN A 668 4.83 21.71 31.79
N ARG A 669 5.32 20.48 31.98
CA ARG A 669 4.64 19.26 31.53
C ARG A 669 3.20 19.14 32.04
N ASP A 670 2.99 19.30 33.35
CA ASP A 670 1.66 19.17 33.97
C ASP A 670 0.69 20.24 33.44
N ARG A 671 1.20 21.45 33.14
CA ARG A 671 0.37 22.54 32.60
C ARG A 671 -0.04 22.26 31.15
N VAL A 672 0.88 21.79 30.31
CA VAL A 672 0.58 21.41 28.93
C VAL A 672 -0.37 20.23 28.88
N VAL A 673 -0.19 19.21 29.72
CA VAL A 673 -1.11 18.08 29.86
C VAL A 673 -2.49 18.54 30.28
N LYS A 674 -2.55 19.40 31.32
CA LYS A 674 -3.83 19.95 31.79
C LYS A 674 -4.54 20.73 30.68
N HIS A 675 -3.78 21.58 29.97
CA HIS A 675 -4.33 22.38 28.86
C HIS A 675 -4.91 21.47 27.76
N LEU A 676 -4.20 20.41 27.37
CA LEU A 676 -4.67 19.45 26.37
C LEU A 676 -5.95 18.71 26.83
N LEU A 677 -5.96 18.24 28.09
CA LEU A 677 -7.11 17.51 28.62
C LEU A 677 -8.33 18.42 28.85
N ASP A 678 -8.13 19.65 29.31
CA ASP A 678 -9.21 20.64 29.45
C ASP A 678 -9.78 21.02 28.07
N ASP A 679 -8.92 21.23 27.08
CA ASP A 679 -9.36 21.51 25.71
C ASP A 679 -10.20 20.34 25.15
N LEU A 680 -9.69 19.12 25.28
CA LEU A 680 -10.34 17.91 24.78
C LEU A 680 -11.67 17.63 25.49
N MET A 681 -11.69 17.62 26.83
CA MET A 681 -12.82 17.10 27.60
C MET A 681 -13.84 18.19 28.02
N ILE A 682 -13.38 19.45 28.20
CA ILE A 682 -14.22 20.53 28.67
C ILE A 682 -14.59 21.46 27.51
N THR A 683 -13.61 22.04 26.83
CA THR A 683 -13.83 23.04 25.76
C THR A 683 -14.55 22.41 24.57
N ASN A 684 -14.10 21.24 24.13
CA ASN A 684 -14.65 20.53 22.98
C ASN A 684 -15.54 19.33 23.36
N ASN A 685 -15.96 19.23 24.62
CA ASN A 685 -16.94 18.22 25.10
C ASN A 685 -16.60 16.78 24.68
N GLY A 686 -15.31 16.39 24.72
CA GLY A 686 -14.85 15.08 24.34
C GLY A 686 -14.85 14.85 22.82
N HIS A 687 -14.58 15.90 22.02
CA HIS A 687 -14.42 15.77 20.57
C HIS A 687 -12.99 16.00 20.13
N ILE A 688 -12.59 15.23 19.11
CA ILE A 688 -11.30 15.36 18.44
C ILE A 688 -11.35 16.60 17.54
N THR A 689 -10.42 17.54 17.75
CA THR A 689 -10.24 18.72 16.87
C THR A 689 -8.90 18.72 16.17
N THR A 690 -8.17 17.60 16.23
CA THR A 690 -6.97 17.38 15.45
C THR A 690 -7.29 17.11 13.99
N GLY A 691 -6.37 17.46 13.12
CA GLY A 691 -6.39 17.03 11.70
C GLY A 691 -5.73 15.66 11.51
N ASN A 692 -5.60 15.26 10.25
CA ASN A 692 -5.08 13.95 9.86
C ASN A 692 -3.64 13.71 10.32
N GLN A 693 -2.83 14.78 10.44
CA GLN A 693 -1.42 14.64 10.81
C GLN A 693 -1.22 14.33 12.29
N THR A 694 -2.08 14.82 13.15
CA THR A 694 -1.84 14.70 14.60
C THR A 694 -2.82 13.77 15.32
N THR A 695 -3.95 13.38 14.73
CA THR A 695 -4.91 12.42 15.32
C THR A 695 -4.23 11.13 15.78
N LYS A 696 -3.29 10.57 15.01
CA LYS A 696 -2.51 9.39 15.41
C LYS A 696 -1.83 9.56 16.77
N TYR A 697 -1.22 10.71 16.98
CA TYR A 697 -0.42 10.99 18.16
C TYR A 697 -1.24 11.31 19.40
N LEU A 698 -2.52 11.72 19.25
CA LEU A 698 -3.43 11.90 20.36
C LEU A 698 -3.57 10.61 21.17
N PHE A 699 -3.82 9.49 20.50
CA PHE A 699 -3.99 8.20 21.17
C PHE A 699 -2.67 7.70 21.79
N ALA A 700 -1.53 7.97 21.16
CA ALA A 700 -0.21 7.67 21.74
C ALA A 700 0.07 8.51 23.00
N VAL A 701 -0.34 9.78 23.03
CA VAL A 701 -0.23 10.64 24.24
C VAL A 701 -1.15 10.16 25.34
N LEU A 702 -2.40 9.83 25.04
CA LEU A 702 -3.33 9.26 26.02
C LEU A 702 -2.78 7.97 26.64
N ASP A 703 -2.11 7.11 25.87
CA ASP A 703 -1.43 5.92 26.41
C ASP A 703 -0.29 6.30 27.38
N LYS A 704 0.58 7.25 26.99
CA LYS A 704 1.65 7.76 27.87
C LYS A 704 1.11 8.36 29.18
N LEU A 705 -0.05 8.95 29.14
CA LEU A 705 -0.75 9.53 30.32
C LEU A 705 -1.54 8.49 31.12
N GLY A 706 -1.63 7.24 30.68
CA GLY A 706 -2.46 6.19 31.29
C GLY A 706 -3.96 6.48 31.18
N ARG A 707 -4.38 7.19 30.13
CA ARG A 707 -5.76 7.64 29.89
C ARG A 707 -6.35 7.04 28.60
N ASN A 708 -6.05 5.77 28.33
CA ASN A 708 -6.66 5.04 27.20
C ASN A 708 -8.19 4.94 27.36
N ASP A 709 -8.72 5.08 28.58
CA ASP A 709 -10.17 5.20 28.85
C ASP A 709 -10.79 6.36 28.09
N ILE A 710 -10.13 7.52 28.04
CA ILE A 710 -10.56 8.67 27.24
C ILE A 710 -10.57 8.31 25.75
N GLY A 711 -9.52 7.65 25.27
CA GLY A 711 -9.43 7.23 23.86
C GLY A 711 -10.63 6.37 23.43
N VAL A 712 -11.07 5.44 24.27
CA VAL A 712 -12.27 4.63 24.01
C VAL A 712 -13.51 5.52 23.93
N GLU A 713 -13.71 6.47 24.88
CA GLU A 713 -14.88 7.35 24.89
C GLU A 713 -14.92 8.32 23.70
N LEU A 714 -13.76 8.81 23.23
CA LEU A 714 -13.68 9.64 22.02
C LEU A 714 -14.19 8.89 20.79
N LEU A 715 -13.79 7.62 20.63
CA LEU A 715 -14.17 6.79 19.48
C LEU A 715 -15.63 6.31 19.53
N LYS A 716 -16.30 6.36 20.69
CA LYS A 716 -17.73 6.04 20.83
C LYS A 716 -18.67 7.18 20.43
N LYS A 717 -18.13 8.40 20.22
CA LYS A 717 -18.94 9.54 19.81
C LYS A 717 -19.58 9.31 18.45
N GLU A 718 -20.85 9.71 18.29
CA GLU A 718 -21.61 9.63 17.03
C GLU A 718 -22.01 11.01 16.49
N ASP A 719 -21.86 12.07 17.29
CA ASP A 719 -22.10 13.45 16.90
C ASP A 719 -20.82 14.07 16.27
N TYR A 720 -20.99 15.17 15.55
CA TYR A 720 -19.90 15.90 14.88
C TYR A 720 -19.01 16.66 15.87
N PRO A 721 -17.68 16.67 15.70
CA PRO A 721 -16.89 15.84 14.78
C PRO A 721 -16.47 14.50 15.42
N SER A 722 -16.72 13.39 14.73
CA SER A 722 -16.31 12.06 15.19
C SER A 722 -16.31 11.04 14.05
N PHE A 723 -15.65 9.89 14.26
CA PHE A 723 -15.72 8.76 13.32
C PHE A 723 -17.14 8.15 13.27
N GLY A 724 -17.83 8.12 14.41
CA GLY A 724 -19.22 7.66 14.46
C GLY A 724 -20.17 8.53 13.63
N TYR A 725 -19.92 9.85 13.57
CA TYR A 725 -20.66 10.76 12.69
C TYR A 725 -20.51 10.39 11.19
N MET A 726 -19.31 10.00 10.75
CA MET A 726 -19.14 9.53 9.38
C MET A 726 -20.07 8.35 9.09
N PHE A 727 -20.22 7.42 10.05
CA PHE A 727 -21.10 6.25 9.90
C PHE A 727 -22.58 6.60 10.01
N ALA A 728 -22.94 7.55 10.86
CA ALA A 728 -24.31 8.07 10.98
C ALA A 728 -24.75 8.74 9.65
N CYS A 729 -23.79 9.35 8.93
CA CYS A 729 -24.00 9.89 7.59
C CYS A 729 -23.93 8.83 6.47
N GLY A 730 -23.83 7.54 6.81
CA GLY A 730 -23.79 6.43 5.85
C GLY A 730 -22.40 6.03 5.35
N GLY A 731 -21.31 6.55 5.93
CA GLY A 731 -19.95 6.17 5.59
C GLY A 731 -19.67 4.68 5.86
N THR A 732 -18.82 4.08 5.05
CA THR A 732 -18.35 2.69 5.19
C THR A 732 -16.82 2.59 5.09
N THR A 733 -16.19 3.74 4.93
CA THR A 733 -14.77 4.00 4.83
C THR A 733 -14.42 5.19 5.71
N ILE A 734 -13.14 5.40 5.99
CA ILE A 734 -12.65 6.60 6.66
C ILE A 734 -12.57 7.74 5.64
N TRP A 735 -13.04 8.92 6.04
CA TRP A 735 -13.07 10.11 5.20
C TRP A 735 -11.81 10.96 5.43
N GLU A 736 -11.50 11.81 4.45
CA GLU A 736 -10.43 12.79 4.55
C GLU A 736 -10.74 13.85 5.62
N ARG A 737 -12.01 14.24 5.73
CA ARG A 737 -12.54 15.24 6.66
C ARG A 737 -13.71 14.68 7.44
N PHE A 738 -14.01 15.27 8.61
CA PHE A 738 -15.17 14.86 9.39
C PHE A 738 -16.50 15.36 8.80
N GLU A 739 -16.49 16.41 7.97
CA GLU A 739 -17.66 17.05 7.41
C GLU A 739 -18.38 16.18 6.39
N ASN A 740 -19.70 16.02 6.55
CA ASN A 740 -20.54 15.42 5.51
C ASN A 740 -20.96 16.50 4.50
N SER A 741 -20.08 16.86 3.60
CA SER A 741 -20.35 17.77 2.50
C SER A 741 -20.72 17.02 1.24
N THR A 742 -21.68 17.53 0.46
CA THR A 742 -22.14 16.91 -0.80
C THR A 742 -21.72 17.68 -2.06
N GLY A 743 -21.01 18.79 -1.88
CA GLY A 743 -20.49 19.64 -2.95
C GLY A 743 -19.02 19.35 -3.29
N VAL A 744 -18.38 20.30 -3.97
CA VAL A 744 -16.94 20.24 -4.31
C VAL A 744 -16.05 20.18 -3.07
N GLY A 745 -16.49 20.75 -1.94
CA GLY A 745 -15.78 20.69 -0.65
C GLY A 745 -15.95 19.38 0.11
N MET A 746 -16.57 18.36 -0.50
CA MET A 746 -16.74 17.02 0.12
C MET A 746 -15.41 16.30 0.33
N ASN A 747 -14.41 16.56 -0.49
CA ASN A 747 -13.16 15.83 -0.52
C ASN A 747 -13.37 14.32 -0.75
N SER A 748 -12.50 13.46 -0.22
CA SER A 748 -12.65 12.01 -0.38
C SER A 748 -13.40 11.38 0.80
N HIS A 749 -14.37 10.53 0.52
CA HIS A 749 -14.96 9.65 1.51
C HIS A 749 -14.22 8.29 1.62
N ASN A 750 -12.98 8.23 1.10
CA ASN A 750 -12.16 7.02 1.10
C ASN A 750 -10.67 7.40 1.17
N HIS A 751 -10.21 7.79 2.40
CA HIS A 751 -8.91 8.40 2.62
C HIS A 751 -8.24 7.81 3.87
N PRO A 752 -7.10 7.08 3.75
CA PRO A 752 -6.57 6.28 4.86
C PRO A 752 -5.97 7.09 6.02
N MET A 753 -5.54 8.30 5.76
CA MET A 753 -4.70 9.12 6.64
C MET A 753 -5.30 9.28 8.06
N HIS A 754 -6.59 9.61 8.18
CA HIS A 754 -7.29 9.77 9.44
C HIS A 754 -7.38 8.48 10.29
N GLY A 755 -7.33 7.30 9.65
CA GLY A 755 -7.35 6.01 10.32
C GLY A 755 -6.04 5.61 10.99
N SER A 756 -4.97 6.41 10.82
CA SER A 756 -3.60 6.11 11.26
C SER A 756 -3.43 5.86 12.76
N PHE A 757 -4.37 6.32 13.58
CA PHE A 757 -4.40 6.05 15.02
C PHE A 757 -4.64 4.56 15.36
N SER A 758 -5.09 3.74 14.42
CA SER A 758 -5.43 2.32 14.66
C SER A 758 -4.25 1.47 15.17
N VAL A 759 -3.02 1.94 15.00
CA VAL A 759 -1.85 1.35 15.67
C VAL A 759 -1.98 1.30 17.19
N TRP A 760 -2.76 2.21 17.79
CA TRP A 760 -3.09 2.23 19.21
C TRP A 760 -3.89 0.99 19.65
N TYR A 761 -4.73 0.44 18.80
CA TYR A 761 -5.44 -0.81 19.08
C TYR A 761 -4.49 -1.96 19.41
N TYR A 762 -3.40 -2.05 18.65
CA TYR A 762 -2.37 -3.07 18.84
C TYR A 762 -1.43 -2.72 19.98
N LYS A 763 -0.81 -1.52 19.92
CA LYS A 763 0.28 -1.12 20.82
C LYS A 763 -0.18 -0.89 22.26
N SER A 764 -1.35 -0.28 22.44
CA SER A 764 -1.84 0.15 23.76
C SER A 764 -2.89 -0.79 24.31
N LEU A 765 -3.99 -1.03 23.57
CA LEU A 765 -5.09 -1.85 24.10
C LEU A 765 -4.70 -3.33 24.23
N ALA A 766 -4.09 -3.89 23.22
CA ALA A 766 -3.60 -5.27 23.23
C ALA A 766 -2.17 -5.40 23.73
N GLY A 767 -1.38 -4.33 23.64
CA GLY A 767 -0.01 -4.27 24.15
C GLY A 767 1.02 -4.97 23.26
N ILE A 768 0.75 -5.21 21.97
CA ILE A 768 1.71 -5.83 21.04
C ILE A 768 2.29 -4.81 20.06
N ASP A 769 3.61 -4.79 19.92
CA ASP A 769 4.33 -4.04 18.90
C ASP A 769 5.45 -4.92 18.32
N PRO A 770 5.33 -5.37 17.06
CA PRO A 770 6.36 -6.19 16.41
C PRO A 770 7.74 -5.54 16.38
N ALA A 771 7.81 -4.22 16.41
CA ALA A 771 9.06 -3.46 16.42
C ALA A 771 9.65 -3.26 17.83
N ARG A 772 8.96 -3.68 18.87
CA ARG A 772 9.40 -3.52 20.27
C ARG A 772 10.00 -4.82 20.78
N HIS A 773 11.24 -5.11 20.37
CA HIS A 773 11.96 -6.30 20.78
C HIS A 773 13.47 -6.06 20.89
N GLU A 774 14.14 -6.86 21.69
CA GLU A 774 15.59 -7.00 21.72
C GLU A 774 15.98 -8.43 21.31
N GLY A 775 16.65 -8.56 20.17
CA GLY A 775 16.86 -9.88 19.56
C GLY A 775 15.49 -10.53 19.27
N ASN A 776 15.28 -11.76 19.78
CA ASN A 776 14.04 -12.50 19.64
C ASN A 776 13.10 -12.37 20.87
N VAL A 777 13.18 -11.29 21.66
CA VAL A 777 12.36 -11.05 22.84
C VAL A 777 11.38 -9.91 22.58
N TYR A 778 10.09 -10.24 22.37
CA TYR A 778 9.02 -9.24 22.22
C TYR A 778 8.59 -8.68 23.57
N ILE A 779 8.20 -7.41 23.60
CA ILE A 779 7.59 -6.80 24.78
C ILE A 779 6.09 -6.73 24.59
N ILE A 780 5.33 -7.33 25.49
CA ILE A 780 3.86 -7.33 25.51
C ILE A 780 3.38 -6.54 26.73
N GLN A 781 2.68 -5.44 26.49
CA GLN A 781 2.26 -4.52 27.56
C GLN A 781 0.83 -4.04 27.35
N PRO A 782 -0.20 -4.88 27.59
CA PRO A 782 -1.59 -4.50 27.44
C PRO A 782 -2.03 -3.50 28.50
N ASP A 783 -2.94 -2.60 28.11
CA ASP A 783 -3.67 -1.77 29.07
C ASP A 783 -5.10 -2.31 29.26
N PHE A 784 -5.37 -2.79 30.47
CA PHE A 784 -6.68 -3.34 30.83
C PHE A 784 -7.68 -2.22 31.15
N VAL A 785 -7.99 -1.40 30.14
CA VAL A 785 -8.89 -0.25 30.31
C VAL A 785 -10.24 -0.68 30.90
N HIS A 786 -10.73 0.10 31.87
CA HIS A 786 -11.90 -0.30 32.67
C HIS A 786 -13.23 -0.28 31.92
N ASN A 787 -13.31 0.44 30.80
CA ASN A 787 -14.48 0.59 29.92
C ASN A 787 -14.50 -0.38 28.75
N LEU A 788 -13.66 -1.42 28.76
CA LEU A 788 -13.72 -2.57 27.86
C LEU A 788 -13.76 -3.88 28.65
N ASP A 789 -14.53 -4.86 28.17
CA ASP A 789 -14.62 -6.20 28.77
C ASP A 789 -13.57 -7.15 28.20
N TYR A 790 -13.21 -7.02 26.92
CA TYR A 790 -12.16 -7.77 26.28
C TYR A 790 -11.51 -6.99 25.14
N VAL A 791 -10.25 -7.37 24.84
CA VAL A 791 -9.51 -6.99 23.63
C VAL A 791 -8.77 -8.22 23.11
N SER A 792 -8.78 -8.40 21.81
CA SER A 792 -8.05 -9.45 21.09
C SER A 792 -7.31 -8.83 19.91
N ALA A 793 -5.99 -9.01 19.86
CA ALA A 793 -5.21 -8.63 18.70
C ALA A 793 -4.12 -9.66 18.40
N SER A 794 -3.80 -9.77 17.11
CA SER A 794 -2.69 -10.60 16.63
C SER A 794 -2.01 -9.95 15.43
N HIS A 795 -0.74 -10.26 15.27
CA HIS A 795 0.05 -9.87 14.10
C HIS A 795 0.95 -11.03 13.65
N GLU A 796 0.97 -11.29 12.35
CA GLU A 796 1.85 -12.29 11.74
C GLU A 796 3.22 -11.68 11.47
N THR A 797 4.20 -11.99 12.31
CA THR A 797 5.60 -11.56 12.18
C THR A 797 6.39 -12.51 11.28
N VAL A 798 7.63 -12.15 10.95
CA VAL A 798 8.57 -13.05 10.24
C VAL A 798 8.88 -14.34 11.01
N HIS A 799 8.62 -14.37 12.30
CA HIS A 799 8.79 -15.55 13.17
C HIS A 799 7.49 -16.35 13.35
N GLY A 800 6.34 -15.83 12.97
CA GLY A 800 5.02 -16.40 13.19
C GLY A 800 4.08 -15.45 13.94
N VAL A 801 3.00 -16.00 14.48
CA VAL A 801 1.94 -15.19 15.11
C VAL A 801 2.36 -14.69 16.50
N LEU A 802 2.35 -13.37 16.69
CA LEU A 802 2.38 -12.68 17.97
C LEU A 802 0.95 -12.27 18.33
N ALA A 803 0.42 -12.69 19.48
CA ALA A 803 -0.95 -12.36 19.87
C ALA A 803 -1.06 -12.05 21.36
N SER A 804 -2.01 -11.16 21.67
CA SER A 804 -2.42 -10.79 23.02
C SER A 804 -3.94 -10.69 23.07
N GLN A 805 -4.56 -11.43 23.98
CA GLN A 805 -6.01 -11.45 24.15
C GLN A 805 -6.33 -11.40 25.64
N TRP A 806 -6.96 -10.35 26.11
CA TRP A 806 -7.37 -10.25 27.48
C TRP A 806 -8.89 -10.12 27.63
N LYS A 807 -9.41 -10.65 28.75
CA LYS A 807 -10.83 -10.62 29.07
C LYS A 807 -11.04 -10.49 30.58
N ARG A 808 -12.08 -9.74 30.95
CA ARG A 808 -12.56 -9.65 32.34
C ARG A 808 -13.47 -10.82 32.64
N GLU A 809 -13.14 -11.60 33.70
CA GLU A 809 -13.92 -12.75 34.15
C GLU A 809 -13.89 -12.81 35.68
N ASP A 810 -15.04 -12.83 36.32
CA ASP A 810 -15.22 -12.95 37.81
C ASP A 810 -14.29 -12.02 38.61
N GLY A 811 -14.14 -10.77 38.18
CA GLY A 811 -13.35 -9.73 38.86
C GLY A 811 -11.84 -9.82 38.64
N ARG A 812 -11.38 -10.69 37.75
CA ARG A 812 -9.98 -10.86 37.35
C ARG A 812 -9.81 -10.65 35.86
N ILE A 813 -8.58 -10.47 35.40
CA ILE A 813 -8.21 -10.46 33.97
C ILE A 813 -7.59 -11.80 33.61
N VAL A 814 -8.09 -12.43 32.55
CA VAL A 814 -7.46 -13.58 31.91
C VAL A 814 -6.78 -13.04 30.63
N LEU A 815 -5.45 -13.13 30.59
CA LEU A 815 -4.62 -12.72 29.46
C LEU A 815 -4.02 -13.95 28.79
N ASN A 816 -4.38 -14.19 27.53
CA ASN A 816 -3.79 -15.22 26.68
C ASN A 816 -2.75 -14.57 25.74
N VAL A 817 -1.54 -15.12 25.75
CA VAL A 817 -0.43 -14.65 24.92
C VAL A 817 0.01 -15.78 24.00
N THR A 818 0.24 -15.45 22.72
CA THR A 818 0.92 -16.34 21.79
C THR A 818 2.25 -15.72 21.42
N VAL A 819 3.33 -16.44 21.69
CA VAL A 819 4.71 -16.06 21.37
C VAL A 819 5.16 -16.84 20.15
N PRO A 820 5.68 -16.19 19.09
CA PRO A 820 6.15 -16.86 17.88
C PRO A 820 7.23 -17.90 18.19
N TRP A 821 7.39 -18.86 17.28
CA TRP A 821 8.42 -19.88 17.39
C TRP A 821 9.85 -19.29 17.48
N SER A 822 10.67 -19.91 18.32
CA SER A 822 12.08 -19.50 18.57
C SER A 822 12.23 -18.06 19.10
N CYS A 823 11.14 -17.51 19.65
CA CYS A 823 11.10 -16.20 20.29
C CYS A 823 10.73 -16.33 21.76
N ARG A 824 10.91 -15.23 22.49
CA ARG A 824 10.43 -15.03 23.84
C ARG A 824 9.58 -13.78 23.91
N ALA A 825 8.80 -13.65 24.97
CA ALA A 825 8.10 -12.41 25.26
C ALA A 825 8.27 -12.03 26.72
N GLU A 826 8.58 -10.77 26.99
CA GLU A 826 8.47 -10.15 28.31
C GLU A 826 7.10 -9.48 28.42
N VAL A 827 6.22 -10.06 29.24
CA VAL A 827 4.92 -9.44 29.55
C VAL A 827 5.12 -8.48 30.71
N VAL A 828 4.81 -7.20 30.47
CA VAL A 828 4.90 -6.11 31.46
C VAL A 828 3.50 -5.68 31.89
N LEU A 829 3.14 -5.93 33.14
CA LEU A 829 1.83 -5.53 33.69
C LEU A 829 1.90 -4.11 34.27
N LYS A 830 1.07 -3.22 33.75
CA LYS A 830 0.91 -1.84 34.26
C LYS A 830 0.13 -1.89 35.57
N LYS A 831 0.73 -1.73 36.73
CA LYS A 831 0.19 -1.83 38.10
C LYS A 831 0.00 -3.25 38.58
N SER A 832 0.87 -3.64 39.50
CA SER A 832 0.91 -4.99 40.05
C SER A 832 -0.30 -5.33 40.90
N SER A 833 -0.95 -6.31 40.47
CA SER A 833 -1.75 -7.22 41.25
C SER A 833 -1.09 -8.59 41.20
N VAL A 834 -1.36 -9.42 42.14
CA VAL A 834 -0.86 -10.80 42.14
C VAL A 834 -1.18 -11.45 40.78
N ALA A 835 -0.13 -11.91 40.06
CA ALA A 835 -0.32 -12.60 38.78
C ALA A 835 0.02 -14.10 38.93
N VAL A 836 -0.67 -14.91 38.14
CA VAL A 836 -0.39 -16.34 37.99
C VAL A 836 -0.19 -16.61 36.51
N ALA A 837 1.00 -17.07 36.12
CA ALA A 837 1.32 -17.41 34.73
C ALA A 837 1.44 -18.95 34.60
N ASP A 838 0.68 -19.55 33.72
CA ASP A 838 0.63 -21.01 33.47
C ASP A 838 0.50 -21.85 34.78
N GLY A 839 -0.31 -21.33 35.72
CA GLY A 839 -0.55 -21.94 37.02
C GLY A 839 0.51 -21.70 38.09
N ALA A 840 1.59 -20.96 37.83
CA ALA A 840 2.62 -20.60 38.78
C ALA A 840 2.57 -19.12 39.19
N PRO A 841 2.86 -18.73 40.45
CA PRO A 841 2.92 -17.33 40.86
C PRO A 841 3.92 -16.54 40.03
N ALA A 842 3.56 -15.34 39.58
CA ALA A 842 4.35 -14.50 38.73
C ALA A 842 4.51 -13.08 39.29
N GLN A 843 5.54 -12.36 38.81
CA GLN A 843 5.83 -10.97 39.16
C GLN A 843 5.30 -10.01 38.07
N GLU A 844 5.55 -8.71 38.22
CA GLU A 844 5.17 -7.67 37.26
C GLU A 844 5.77 -7.86 35.84
N LYS A 845 6.95 -8.48 35.76
CA LYS A 845 7.63 -8.85 34.54
C LYS A 845 7.67 -10.37 34.43
N ILE A 846 7.06 -10.88 33.36
CA ILE A 846 6.91 -12.32 33.14
C ILE A 846 7.60 -12.66 31.83
N LEU A 847 8.65 -13.48 31.87
CA LEU A 847 9.33 -13.96 30.67
C LEU A 847 8.67 -15.28 30.20
N LEU A 848 8.12 -15.28 29.00
CA LEU A 848 7.49 -16.41 28.36
C LEU A 848 8.39 -16.98 27.25
N SER A 849 8.38 -18.30 27.09
CA SER A 849 8.97 -18.99 25.94
C SER A 849 8.03 -18.96 24.73
N SER A 850 8.48 -19.50 23.59
CA SER A 850 7.61 -19.72 22.43
C SER A 850 6.40 -20.61 22.80
N GLY A 851 5.24 -20.33 22.20
CA GLY A 851 4.02 -21.06 22.42
C GLY A 851 2.85 -20.22 22.95
N ARG A 852 1.85 -20.91 23.54
CA ARG A 852 0.66 -20.26 24.11
C ARG A 852 0.74 -20.28 25.63
N HIS A 853 0.41 -19.16 26.24
CA HIS A 853 0.49 -18.94 27.67
C HIS A 853 -0.80 -18.28 28.20
N GLU A 854 -1.17 -18.62 29.43
CA GLU A 854 -2.29 -17.98 30.14
C GLU A 854 -1.77 -17.26 31.39
N ILE A 855 -2.14 -16.00 31.56
CA ILE A 855 -1.80 -15.16 32.69
C ILE A 855 -3.09 -14.67 33.33
N ILE A 856 -3.25 -14.95 34.63
CA ILE A 856 -4.38 -14.47 35.43
C ILE A 856 -3.89 -13.32 36.30
N VAL A 857 -4.46 -12.13 36.11
CA VAL A 857 -4.17 -10.91 36.88
C VAL A 857 -5.35 -10.61 37.82
N MET A 858 -5.06 -10.52 39.15
CA MET A 858 -6.05 -10.34 40.21
C MET A 858 -6.03 -8.93 40.80
#